data_9440e90cc29be3d319fb193653930b64
#
_entry.id   9440e90cc29be3d319fb193653930b64
#
_cell.length_a   1.000
_cell.length_b   1.000
_cell.length_c   1.000
_cell.angle_alpha   90.00
_cell.angle_beta   90.00
_cell.angle_gamma   90.00
#
_symmetry.space_group_name_H-M   'P 1'
#
loop_
_entity.id
_entity.type
_entity.pdbx_description
1 polymer ?
#
loop_
_entity_poly.entity_id
_entity_poly.type
_entity_poly.pdbx_seq_one_letter_code
_entity_poly.pdbx_strand_id
1 'polypeptide(L)'
;YGQRMNFTSQAVANGVPQLVEKTRKDGRKEWVVESVKGTNLKEVVDVLSRDNVKQAAGSADAANRLFTLYLAALRAERVGMKALNFGDKITEAELKAAKAEIESNDTLKDAFDEARDKYNAYNRSLLEFAVQTGALNATEAKKLLASNDYIPFYRMREGVAELMIGNETPIRIGNLKDSPHLEALKGGEEPLLDFLTSSVQNTSMLIDMSLKNLAQKNLAWELRDVGLAKIRQAKKGEGVPANAFEFKEKGVDHFAILDEEAMERLGVPPALLVKGLAGIPTMFPAITRVLGIPSRILRRMVVANPVYVARQMFRDSLAATLTSGADITPVLSSLKQIGKDHVLQARGVTGGQVFTGMPEDISRLLKEMQEGRPGWEKALSKMEQWSANADAATRRAQYENYLKQGLSEMEATYMALESMNFSRRGLSPSVHMLNTLIPFLNAQIVGLDVLYRSFRGKMPMNDRLKIREKLFTRGLFLAGMSVAYAAMMQDDEAYKNATPDQKYGNWFLRLPFLDQFADEPVYVKVPIPFELGYVFKALPEAMVNIAMTKHGDEEAAKAFRQIAVNLVPGLSSMMMPQAIKPAIEVAAGHSFYGDRPIESAREQMMEPFARYRDDTSEAAKLVGKMFNISPVKIEYLIRGYTGSLGLTMLQALSFGIPTADPEKATKRLAATPVIGGLFQPVDAGGIIDATYDRMKEVQEITKTYKDLLEKNKIKEAAAYAEEHINDIALSAFAGRFERAMGVLTKRERQIRNSDLSPPEKRKLLDEIRQLKIKYATSVREGFDKKVSPVSP
;
A
#
# COMPACT_ATOMS: atom_id res chain seq x y z
N TYR A 1 -9.21 -10.63 -14.85
CA TYR A 1 -8.12 -11.63 -14.79
C TYR A 1 -7.15 -11.37 -13.64
N GLY A 2 -6.61 -10.16 -13.50
CA GLY A 2 -5.68 -9.79 -12.43
C GLY A 2 -6.27 -9.76 -11.02
N GLN A 3 -7.58 -9.78 -10.87
CA GLN A 3 -8.29 -9.67 -9.60
C GLN A 3 -8.73 -11.00 -8.99
N ARG A 4 -8.54 -12.09 -9.71
CA ARG A 4 -8.95 -13.43 -9.27
C ARG A 4 -8.40 -13.81 -7.89
N MET A 5 -7.24 -13.28 -7.55
CA MET A 5 -6.59 -13.53 -6.24
C MET A 5 -7.39 -13.01 -5.04
N ASN A 6 -8.21 -11.97 -5.24
CA ASN A 6 -9.03 -11.43 -4.15
C ASN A 6 -10.23 -12.33 -3.82
N PHE A 7 -10.66 -13.18 -4.75
CA PHE A 7 -11.80 -14.04 -4.54
C PHE A 7 -11.54 -15.19 -3.58
N THR A 8 -10.29 -15.60 -3.42
CA THR A 8 -9.96 -16.67 -2.44
C THR A 8 -10.26 -16.24 -1.03
N SER A 9 -9.80 -15.08 -0.60
CA SER A 9 -10.07 -14.57 0.75
C SER A 9 -11.57 -14.32 0.96
N GLN A 10 -12.28 -13.92 -0.09
CA GLN A 10 -13.74 -13.75 -0.04
C GLN A 10 -14.48 -15.07 0.07
N ALA A 11 -14.09 -16.08 -0.71
CA ALA A 11 -14.68 -17.41 -0.62
C ALA A 11 -14.52 -18.01 0.78
N VAL A 12 -13.33 -17.82 1.38
CA VAL A 12 -13.04 -18.29 2.73
C VAL A 12 -13.87 -17.57 3.79
N ALA A 13 -14.01 -16.25 3.69
CA ALA A 13 -14.62 -15.43 4.74
C ALA A 13 -16.13 -15.16 4.55
N ASN A 14 -16.58 -14.98 3.30
CA ASN A 14 -17.92 -14.44 3.01
C ASN A 14 -18.81 -15.40 2.18
N GLY A 15 -18.21 -16.35 1.50
CA GLY A 15 -18.89 -17.32 0.64
C GLY A 15 -18.30 -17.45 -0.75
N VAL A 16 -18.49 -18.62 -1.32
CA VAL A 16 -17.96 -18.99 -2.64
C VAL A 16 -18.63 -18.16 -3.73
N PRO A 17 -17.87 -17.61 -4.68
CA PRO A 17 -18.44 -16.87 -5.81
C PRO A 17 -19.25 -17.82 -6.71
N GLN A 18 -20.34 -17.30 -7.30
CA GLN A 18 -21.18 -17.99 -8.27
C GLN A 18 -21.47 -17.06 -9.44
N LEU A 19 -21.68 -17.65 -10.64
CA LEU A 19 -22.15 -16.90 -11.79
C LEU A 19 -23.67 -16.80 -11.76
N VAL A 20 -24.18 -15.58 -11.72
CA VAL A 20 -25.61 -15.29 -11.72
C VAL A 20 -25.97 -14.53 -12.98
N GLU A 21 -26.98 -15.02 -13.70
CA GLU A 21 -27.52 -14.33 -14.86
C GLU A 21 -28.40 -13.17 -14.39
N LYS A 22 -28.11 -11.96 -14.85
CA LYS A 22 -28.91 -10.78 -14.61
C LYS A 22 -29.41 -10.17 -15.92
N THR A 23 -30.65 -9.72 -15.90
CA THR A 23 -31.21 -9.00 -17.05
C THR A 23 -30.98 -7.50 -16.87
N ARG A 24 -30.33 -6.87 -17.83
CA ARG A 24 -30.10 -5.42 -17.88
C ARG A 24 -31.41 -4.67 -18.11
N LYS A 25 -31.41 -3.38 -17.81
CA LYS A 25 -32.56 -2.50 -18.11
C LYS A 25 -32.90 -2.41 -19.59
N ASP A 26 -31.94 -2.70 -20.47
CA ASP A 26 -32.10 -2.77 -21.93
C ASP A 26 -32.57 -4.14 -22.42
N GLY A 27 -32.90 -5.06 -21.50
CA GLY A 27 -33.37 -6.42 -21.79
C GLY A 27 -32.26 -7.45 -22.10
N ARG A 28 -31.02 -7.04 -22.20
CA ARG A 28 -29.89 -7.96 -22.40
C ARG A 28 -29.56 -8.72 -21.13
N LYS A 29 -29.11 -9.95 -21.30
CA LYS A 29 -28.64 -10.79 -20.19
C LYS A 29 -27.13 -10.68 -20.03
N GLU A 30 -26.66 -10.56 -18.80
CA GLU A 30 -25.24 -10.58 -18.46
C GLU A 30 -24.97 -11.51 -17.28
N TRP A 31 -23.77 -12.12 -17.26
CA TRP A 31 -23.33 -12.97 -16.18
C TRP A 31 -22.48 -12.14 -15.21
N VAL A 32 -22.89 -12.13 -13.95
CA VAL A 32 -22.16 -11.44 -12.89
C VAL A 32 -21.70 -12.44 -11.83
N VAL A 33 -20.60 -12.15 -11.18
CA VAL A 33 -20.07 -12.98 -10.09
C VAL A 33 -20.57 -12.44 -8.76
N GLU A 34 -21.27 -13.28 -8.01
CA GLU A 34 -21.79 -12.96 -6.67
C GLU A 34 -21.40 -14.04 -5.66
N SER A 35 -21.21 -13.66 -4.38
CA SER A 35 -20.91 -14.62 -3.32
C SER A 35 -22.19 -15.25 -2.77
N VAL A 36 -22.17 -16.55 -2.57
CA VAL A 36 -23.27 -17.29 -1.95
C VAL A 36 -23.09 -17.26 -0.42
N LYS A 37 -24.08 -16.73 0.26
CA LYS A 37 -24.09 -16.72 1.74
C LYS A 37 -24.19 -18.15 2.28
N GLY A 38 -23.54 -18.41 3.42
CA GLY A 38 -23.59 -19.72 4.07
C GLY A 38 -22.68 -20.78 3.47
N THR A 39 -21.84 -20.41 2.47
CA THR A 39 -20.85 -21.32 1.87
C THR A 39 -19.45 -20.73 2.02
N ASN A 40 -18.98 -20.62 3.27
CA ASN A 40 -17.65 -20.11 3.58
C ASN A 40 -16.92 -21.03 4.56
N LEU A 41 -15.60 -21.06 4.47
CA LEU A 41 -14.76 -21.88 5.32
C LEU A 41 -14.73 -21.37 6.77
N LYS A 42 -15.01 -20.08 6.97
CA LYS A 42 -15.05 -19.47 8.30
C LYS A 42 -16.10 -20.14 9.18
N GLU A 43 -17.27 -20.51 8.65
CA GLU A 43 -18.31 -21.19 9.44
C GLU A 43 -17.84 -22.55 9.96
N VAL A 44 -16.98 -23.26 9.23
CA VAL A 44 -16.37 -24.51 9.69
C VAL A 44 -15.43 -24.24 10.86
N VAL A 45 -14.58 -23.22 10.73
CA VAL A 45 -13.63 -22.82 11.78
C VAL A 45 -14.36 -22.31 13.01
N ASP A 46 -15.45 -21.57 12.84
CA ASP A 46 -16.26 -21.06 13.96
C ASP A 46 -16.84 -22.22 14.79
N VAL A 47 -17.24 -23.32 14.16
CA VAL A 47 -17.66 -24.53 14.86
C VAL A 47 -16.52 -25.15 15.66
N LEU A 48 -15.37 -25.37 15.01
CA LEU A 48 -14.18 -25.97 15.63
C LEU A 48 -13.58 -25.08 16.75
N SER A 49 -13.88 -23.81 16.74
CA SER A 49 -13.36 -22.81 17.67
C SER A 49 -14.32 -22.49 18.82
N ARG A 50 -15.44 -23.19 18.97
CA ARG A 50 -16.36 -23.05 20.11
C ARG A 50 -15.65 -23.41 21.40
N ASP A 51 -15.95 -22.72 22.49
CA ASP A 51 -15.26 -22.92 23.78
C ASP A 51 -15.46 -24.34 24.34
N ASN A 52 -16.63 -24.93 24.19
CA ASN A 52 -16.89 -26.33 24.59
C ASN A 52 -16.06 -27.32 23.75
N VAL A 53 -15.86 -27.05 22.44
CA VAL A 53 -15.04 -27.89 21.56
C VAL A 53 -13.54 -27.74 21.89
N LYS A 54 -13.08 -26.50 22.15
CA LYS A 54 -11.70 -26.25 22.62
C LYS A 54 -11.40 -26.95 23.93
N GLN A 55 -12.36 -26.90 24.85
CA GLN A 55 -12.21 -27.57 26.15
C GLN A 55 -12.16 -29.10 26.01
N ALA A 56 -13.03 -29.67 25.17
CA ALA A 56 -13.06 -31.10 24.90
C ALA A 56 -11.80 -31.59 24.14
N ALA A 57 -11.28 -30.78 23.22
CA ALA A 57 -10.09 -31.12 22.44
C ALA A 57 -8.76 -30.69 23.10
N GLY A 58 -8.81 -29.84 24.15
CA GLY A 58 -7.64 -29.26 24.82
C GLY A 58 -7.18 -27.89 24.26
N SER A 59 -7.39 -27.63 22.98
CA SER A 59 -7.10 -26.33 22.34
C SER A 59 -7.77 -26.23 20.96
N ALA A 60 -7.78 -25.04 20.36
CA ALA A 60 -8.26 -24.85 18.97
C ALA A 60 -7.41 -25.61 17.94
N ASP A 61 -6.09 -25.63 18.15
CA ASP A 61 -5.17 -26.40 17.31
C ASP A 61 -5.36 -27.90 17.44
N ALA A 62 -5.64 -28.37 18.65
CA ALA A 62 -5.94 -29.78 18.88
C ALA A 62 -7.27 -30.15 18.22
N ALA A 63 -8.30 -29.32 18.31
CA ALA A 63 -9.57 -29.54 17.63
C ALA A 63 -9.39 -29.63 16.11
N ASN A 64 -8.56 -28.75 15.50
CA ASN A 64 -8.27 -28.83 14.07
C ASN A 64 -7.50 -30.11 13.68
N ARG A 65 -6.52 -30.53 14.51
CA ARG A 65 -5.79 -31.79 14.27
C ARG A 65 -6.71 -33.01 14.42
N LEU A 66 -7.53 -33.06 15.46
CA LEU A 66 -8.49 -34.12 15.67
C LEU A 66 -9.52 -34.18 14.55
N PHE A 67 -10.01 -33.03 14.08
CA PHE A 67 -10.91 -32.96 12.95
C PHE A 67 -10.25 -33.47 11.66
N THR A 68 -8.98 -33.14 11.42
CA THR A 68 -8.20 -33.66 10.30
C THR A 68 -8.09 -35.18 10.33
N LEU A 69 -7.80 -35.73 11.51
CA LEU A 69 -7.75 -37.19 11.69
C LEU A 69 -9.13 -37.85 11.54
N TYR A 70 -10.19 -37.24 12.05
CA TYR A 70 -11.56 -37.71 11.88
C TYR A 70 -11.95 -37.81 10.40
N LEU A 71 -11.70 -36.74 9.64
CA LEU A 71 -11.96 -36.74 8.21
C LEU A 71 -11.10 -37.75 7.45
N ALA A 72 -9.85 -37.93 7.85
CA ALA A 72 -8.95 -38.92 7.27
C ALA A 72 -9.43 -40.35 7.56
N ALA A 73 -9.93 -40.61 8.79
CA ALA A 73 -10.49 -41.90 9.18
C ALA A 73 -11.75 -42.25 8.37
N LEU A 74 -12.70 -41.32 8.27
CA LEU A 74 -13.90 -41.51 7.44
C LEU A 74 -13.57 -41.78 5.99
N ARG A 75 -12.56 -41.12 5.44
CA ARG A 75 -12.10 -41.36 4.09
C ARG A 75 -11.39 -42.70 3.93
N ALA A 76 -10.57 -43.11 4.91
CA ALA A 76 -9.90 -44.40 4.94
C ALA A 76 -10.85 -45.57 4.91
N GLU A 77 -11.93 -45.46 5.66
CA GLU A 77 -13.00 -46.51 5.67
C GLU A 77 -13.66 -46.69 4.32
N ARG A 78 -13.77 -45.63 3.54
CA ARG A 78 -14.44 -45.69 2.25
C ARG A 78 -13.53 -46.10 1.08
N VAL A 79 -12.33 -45.51 0.99
CA VAL A 79 -11.43 -45.73 -0.15
C VAL A 79 -10.26 -46.66 0.14
N GLY A 80 -10.09 -47.05 1.40
CA GLY A 80 -9.00 -47.87 1.90
C GLY A 80 -7.71 -47.07 2.20
N MET A 81 -6.94 -47.53 3.16
CA MET A 81 -5.66 -46.89 3.58
C MET A 81 -4.64 -46.75 2.45
N LYS A 82 -4.59 -47.73 1.53
CA LYS A 82 -3.68 -47.70 0.39
C LYS A 82 -3.93 -46.51 -0.53
N ALA A 83 -5.17 -46.07 -0.67
CA ALA A 83 -5.52 -44.90 -1.48
C ALA A 83 -5.11 -43.59 -0.84
N LEU A 84 -5.02 -43.57 0.48
CA LEU A 84 -4.60 -42.38 1.25
C LEU A 84 -3.08 -42.32 1.40
N ASN A 85 -2.39 -43.45 1.44
CA ASN A 85 -0.95 -43.61 1.58
C ASN A 85 -0.32 -42.60 2.56
N PHE A 86 -0.60 -42.77 3.85
CA PHE A 86 -0.05 -41.91 4.91
C PHE A 86 1.43 -42.23 5.24
N GLY A 87 2.04 -43.18 4.52
CA GLY A 87 3.33 -43.72 4.90
C GLY A 87 3.27 -44.45 6.23
N ASP A 88 4.41 -44.71 6.83
CA ASP A 88 4.49 -45.36 8.16
C ASP A 88 4.13 -44.43 9.34
N LYS A 89 3.72 -43.19 9.06
CA LYS A 89 3.49 -42.16 10.11
C LYS A 89 2.12 -42.19 10.75
N ILE A 90 1.10 -42.70 10.04
CA ILE A 90 -0.25 -42.87 10.57
C ILE A 90 -0.78 -44.22 10.14
N THR A 91 -0.99 -45.07 11.14
CA THR A 91 -1.51 -46.40 10.91
C THR A 91 -3.04 -46.45 10.87
N GLU A 92 -3.62 -47.48 10.26
CA GLU A 92 -5.06 -47.70 10.26
C GLU A 92 -5.61 -47.85 11.70
N ALA A 93 -4.83 -48.46 12.58
CA ALA A 93 -5.16 -48.62 13.98
C ALA A 93 -5.26 -47.25 14.70
N GLU A 94 -4.32 -46.36 14.43
CA GLU A 94 -4.32 -45.01 15.02
C GLU A 94 -5.50 -44.17 14.53
N LEU A 95 -5.85 -44.26 13.23
CA LEU A 95 -7.02 -43.57 12.70
C LEU A 95 -8.33 -44.11 13.29
N LYS A 96 -8.46 -45.45 13.45
CA LYS A 96 -9.62 -46.06 14.08
C LYS A 96 -9.71 -45.70 15.55
N ALA A 97 -8.57 -45.69 16.27
CA ALA A 97 -8.54 -45.29 17.67
C ALA A 97 -8.95 -43.81 17.84
N ALA A 98 -8.35 -42.91 17.04
CA ALA A 98 -8.72 -41.47 17.06
C ALA A 98 -10.21 -41.27 16.74
N LYS A 99 -10.76 -41.97 15.76
CA LYS A 99 -12.19 -41.88 15.44
C LYS A 99 -13.04 -42.37 16.58
N ALA A 100 -12.72 -43.52 17.19
CA ALA A 100 -13.44 -44.07 18.31
C ALA A 100 -13.42 -43.13 19.54
N GLU A 101 -12.28 -42.52 19.82
CA GLU A 101 -12.13 -41.51 20.87
C GLU A 101 -13.02 -40.31 20.63
N ILE A 102 -13.00 -39.76 19.42
CA ILE A 102 -13.84 -38.62 18.99
C ILE A 102 -15.32 -38.98 19.08
N GLU A 103 -15.71 -40.15 18.61
CA GLU A 103 -17.12 -40.63 18.64
C GLU A 103 -17.62 -40.95 20.04
N SER A 104 -16.73 -41.21 20.97
CA SER A 104 -17.07 -41.41 22.39
C SER A 104 -17.34 -40.11 23.15
N ASN A 105 -17.00 -38.96 22.54
CA ASN A 105 -17.23 -37.64 23.12
C ASN A 105 -18.32 -36.91 22.30
N ASP A 106 -19.53 -36.87 22.85
CA ASP A 106 -20.70 -36.28 22.18
C ASP A 106 -20.43 -34.84 21.69
N THR A 107 -19.72 -34.02 22.49
CA THR A 107 -19.39 -32.65 22.13
C THR A 107 -18.48 -32.58 20.88
N LEU A 108 -17.47 -33.44 20.81
CA LEU A 108 -16.56 -33.46 19.63
C LEU A 108 -17.28 -34.06 18.43
N LYS A 109 -18.03 -35.14 18.61
CA LYS A 109 -18.76 -35.82 17.54
C LYS A 109 -19.76 -34.86 16.88
N ASP A 110 -20.64 -34.26 17.65
CA ASP A 110 -21.66 -33.34 17.13
C ASP A 110 -21.06 -32.14 16.42
N ALA A 111 -20.00 -31.53 17.01
CA ALA A 111 -19.32 -30.41 16.41
C ALA A 111 -18.58 -30.82 15.10
N PHE A 112 -17.95 -31.98 15.07
CA PHE A 112 -17.23 -32.44 13.90
C PHE A 112 -18.17 -32.88 12.77
N ASP A 113 -19.31 -33.45 13.07
CA ASP A 113 -20.35 -33.73 12.10
C ASP A 113 -20.95 -32.44 11.52
N GLU A 114 -21.26 -31.44 12.37
CA GLU A 114 -21.68 -30.12 11.91
C GLU A 114 -20.60 -29.43 11.02
N ALA A 115 -19.36 -29.46 11.45
CA ALA A 115 -18.23 -28.87 10.70
C ALA A 115 -18.04 -29.56 9.34
N ARG A 116 -18.17 -30.91 9.30
CA ARG A 116 -18.11 -31.70 8.07
C ARG A 116 -19.23 -31.32 7.09
N ASP A 117 -20.46 -31.19 7.58
CA ASP A 117 -21.58 -30.85 6.72
C ASP A 117 -21.44 -29.44 6.12
N LYS A 118 -20.99 -28.47 6.93
CA LYS A 118 -20.66 -27.12 6.44
C LYS A 118 -19.53 -27.15 5.42
N TYR A 119 -18.50 -27.93 5.66
CA TYR A 119 -17.39 -28.09 4.76
C TYR A 119 -17.82 -28.73 3.42
N ASN A 120 -18.68 -29.74 3.46
CA ASN A 120 -19.21 -30.37 2.25
C ASN A 120 -20.05 -29.38 1.43
N ALA A 121 -20.87 -28.54 2.07
CA ALA A 121 -21.61 -27.48 1.40
C ALA A 121 -20.65 -26.45 0.74
N TYR A 122 -19.61 -26.06 1.45
CA TYR A 122 -18.57 -25.18 0.95
C TYR A 122 -17.86 -25.77 -0.29
N ASN A 123 -17.38 -27.00 -0.20
CA ASN A 123 -16.74 -27.70 -1.32
C ASN A 123 -17.65 -27.89 -2.52
N ARG A 124 -18.92 -28.21 -2.27
CA ARG A 124 -19.93 -28.31 -3.33
C ARG A 124 -20.00 -27.00 -4.11
N SER A 125 -20.10 -25.87 -3.42
CA SER A 125 -20.16 -24.57 -4.06
C SER A 125 -18.90 -24.24 -4.85
N LEU A 126 -17.70 -24.63 -4.37
CA LEU A 126 -16.44 -24.47 -5.11
C LEU A 126 -16.44 -25.26 -6.43
N LEU A 127 -16.88 -26.53 -6.38
CA LEU A 127 -16.94 -27.38 -7.56
C LEU A 127 -18.03 -26.92 -8.53
N GLU A 128 -19.17 -26.45 -8.03
CA GLU A 128 -20.23 -25.86 -8.85
C GLU A 128 -19.74 -24.61 -9.58
N PHE A 129 -18.99 -23.75 -8.89
CA PHE A 129 -18.36 -22.59 -9.53
C PHE A 129 -17.37 -22.99 -10.63
N ALA A 130 -16.55 -24.01 -10.40
CA ALA A 130 -15.64 -24.54 -11.41
C ALA A 130 -16.39 -25.12 -12.63
N VAL A 131 -17.56 -25.72 -12.43
CA VAL A 131 -18.44 -26.18 -13.52
C VAL A 131 -19.07 -25.01 -14.27
N GLN A 132 -19.59 -24.01 -13.55
CA GLN A 132 -20.19 -22.82 -14.16
C GLN A 132 -19.20 -22.07 -15.06
N THR A 133 -17.94 -21.98 -14.64
CA THR A 133 -16.90 -21.34 -15.43
C THR A 133 -16.40 -22.19 -16.61
N GLY A 134 -16.83 -23.45 -16.67
CA GLY A 134 -16.42 -24.43 -17.68
C GLY A 134 -15.06 -25.09 -17.43
N ALA A 135 -14.41 -24.75 -16.31
CA ALA A 135 -13.11 -25.31 -15.94
C ALA A 135 -13.18 -26.79 -15.59
N LEU A 136 -14.32 -27.24 -15.05
CA LEU A 136 -14.58 -28.63 -14.68
C LEU A 136 -15.78 -29.21 -15.45
N ASN A 137 -15.73 -30.52 -15.75
CA ASN A 137 -16.86 -31.22 -16.29
C ASN A 137 -17.90 -31.53 -15.22
N ALA A 138 -19.18 -31.33 -15.52
CA ALA A 138 -20.28 -31.59 -14.59
C ALA A 138 -20.36 -33.07 -14.14
N THR A 139 -19.97 -34.01 -14.98
CA THR A 139 -19.94 -35.44 -14.64
C THR A 139 -18.82 -35.77 -13.68
N GLU A 140 -17.65 -35.14 -13.83
CA GLU A 140 -16.53 -35.31 -12.92
C GLU A 140 -16.84 -34.65 -11.57
N ALA A 141 -17.40 -33.43 -11.58
CA ALA A 141 -17.87 -32.77 -10.37
C ALA A 141 -18.89 -33.64 -9.60
N LYS A 142 -19.86 -34.20 -10.28
CA LYS A 142 -20.82 -35.13 -9.66
C LYS A 142 -20.15 -36.37 -9.04
N LYS A 143 -19.13 -36.95 -9.68
CA LYS A 143 -18.34 -38.05 -9.09
C LYS A 143 -17.60 -37.63 -7.84
N LEU A 144 -16.99 -36.40 -7.83
CA LEU A 144 -16.31 -35.87 -6.65
C LEU A 144 -17.29 -35.57 -5.51
N LEU A 145 -18.49 -35.05 -5.83
CA LEU A 145 -19.53 -34.72 -4.88
C LEU A 145 -20.32 -35.96 -4.39
N ALA A 146 -20.40 -37.01 -5.16
CA ALA A 146 -21.05 -38.28 -4.76
C ALA A 146 -20.33 -38.95 -3.59
N SER A 147 -19.08 -38.60 -3.38
CA SER A 147 -18.36 -38.88 -2.15
C SER A 147 -18.54 -37.72 -1.21
N ASN A 148 -19.44 -37.82 -0.24
CA ASN A 148 -19.70 -36.78 0.81
C ASN A 148 -18.46 -36.40 1.66
N ASP A 149 -17.29 -36.96 1.36
CA ASP A 149 -16.04 -36.76 2.06
C ASP A 149 -14.92 -36.39 1.09
N TYR A 150 -15.20 -35.54 0.09
CA TYR A 150 -14.15 -35.00 -0.76
C TYR A 150 -13.35 -33.96 0.02
N ILE A 151 -12.21 -34.39 0.53
CA ILE A 151 -11.26 -33.56 1.23
C ILE A 151 -9.97 -33.56 0.42
N PRO A 152 -9.53 -32.41 -0.05
CA PRO A 152 -8.23 -32.29 -0.69
C PRO A 152 -7.14 -32.38 0.38
N PHE A 153 -6.50 -33.54 0.52
CA PHE A 153 -5.32 -33.64 1.33
C PHE A 153 -4.09 -33.35 0.48
N TYR A 154 -3.40 -32.29 0.82
CA TYR A 154 -2.11 -31.95 0.26
C TYR A 154 -1.00 -32.54 1.13
N ARG A 155 0.11 -32.90 0.50
CA ARG A 155 1.26 -33.45 1.18
C ARG A 155 2.37 -32.41 1.24
N MET A 156 3.12 -32.40 2.34
CA MET A 156 4.34 -31.60 2.46
C MET A 156 5.47 -32.32 1.72
N ARG A 157 5.80 -31.88 0.52
CA ARG A 157 7.04 -32.29 -0.17
C ARG A 157 8.21 -31.55 0.46
N GLU A 158 9.41 -32.18 0.53
CA GLU A 158 10.60 -31.52 1.08
C GLU A 158 10.91 -30.17 0.42
N GLY A 159 10.59 -30.00 -0.86
CA GLY A 159 10.61 -28.68 -1.52
C GLY A 159 9.42 -27.77 -1.20
N VAL A 160 8.34 -28.26 -0.59
CA VAL A 160 7.12 -27.49 -0.25
C VAL A 160 7.15 -26.95 1.17
N ALA A 161 7.88 -27.58 2.09
CA ALA A 161 8.22 -26.96 3.37
C ALA A 161 9.12 -25.74 3.18
N GLU A 162 10.07 -25.80 2.25
CA GLU A 162 10.78 -24.62 1.74
C GLU A 162 9.84 -23.65 1.00
N LEU A 163 8.81 -24.12 0.32
CA LEU A 163 7.76 -23.30 -0.31
C LEU A 163 6.84 -22.62 0.71
N MET A 164 6.56 -23.23 1.84
CA MET A 164 5.78 -22.62 2.92
C MET A 164 6.59 -21.66 3.79
N ILE A 165 7.90 -21.82 3.83
CA ILE A 165 8.81 -20.97 4.60
C ILE A 165 9.62 -20.03 3.69
N GLY A 166 9.76 -20.31 2.41
CA GLY A 166 10.73 -19.62 1.58
C GLY A 166 10.48 -19.52 0.06
N ASN A 167 9.59 -20.17 -0.61
CA ASN A 167 9.46 -20.08 -2.06
C ASN A 167 8.14 -19.52 -2.56
N GLU A 168 8.23 -18.27 -3.07
CA GLU A 168 7.26 -17.75 -4.04
C GLU A 168 7.44 -18.46 -5.40
N THR A 169 7.10 -19.74 -5.49
CA THR A 169 6.55 -20.12 -6.75
C THR A 169 5.16 -19.49 -6.76
N PRO A 170 4.87 -18.55 -7.68
CA PRO A 170 3.49 -18.38 -8.05
C PRO A 170 3.04 -19.83 -8.28
N ILE A 171 1.93 -20.22 -7.64
CA ILE A 171 1.28 -21.45 -8.01
C ILE A 171 1.32 -21.41 -9.53
N ARG A 172 2.25 -22.14 -10.13
CA ARG A 172 2.36 -22.22 -11.57
C ARG A 172 1.08 -22.93 -11.98
N ILE A 173 0.06 -22.14 -12.16
CA ILE A 173 -1.08 -22.54 -12.95
C ILE A 173 -0.57 -22.40 -14.40
N GLY A 174 0.51 -23.11 -14.64
CA GLY A 174 0.90 -23.55 -15.93
C GLY A 174 -0.11 -24.58 -16.29
N ASN A 175 -0.63 -24.58 -17.44
CA ASN A 175 -1.57 -25.49 -18.05
C ASN A 175 -2.64 -26.07 -17.10
N LEU A 176 -3.89 -25.84 -17.39
CA LEU A 176 -5.03 -26.48 -16.70
C LEU A 176 -4.88 -28.03 -16.61
N LYS A 177 -4.02 -28.63 -17.44
CA LYS A 177 -3.66 -30.03 -17.44
C LYS A 177 -2.82 -30.48 -16.25
N ASP A 178 -1.98 -29.59 -15.74
CA ASP A 178 -1.06 -29.89 -14.63
C ASP A 178 -1.66 -29.50 -13.26
N SER A 179 -2.98 -29.31 -13.19
CA SER A 179 -3.68 -29.07 -11.92
C SER A 179 -3.73 -30.39 -11.13
N PRO A 180 -2.89 -30.57 -10.10
CA PRO A 180 -2.79 -31.86 -9.38
C PRO A 180 -4.04 -32.23 -8.59
N HIS A 181 -5.06 -31.40 -8.60
CA HIS A 181 -6.27 -31.52 -7.79
C HIS A 181 -7.35 -32.36 -8.43
N LEU A 182 -7.33 -32.48 -9.75
CA LEU A 182 -8.28 -33.30 -10.50
C LEU A 182 -7.76 -34.71 -10.75
N GLU A 183 -6.49 -34.96 -10.44
CA GLU A 183 -5.92 -36.30 -10.46
C GLU A 183 -6.24 -37.06 -9.16
N ALA A 184 -6.59 -38.35 -9.32
CA ALA A 184 -6.71 -39.26 -8.17
C ALA A 184 -5.40 -39.24 -7.35
N LEU A 185 -5.49 -39.24 -6.02
CA LEU A 185 -4.36 -39.31 -5.13
C LEU A 185 -3.39 -40.45 -5.54
N LYS A 186 -2.27 -40.08 -6.14
CA LYS A 186 -1.16 -41.01 -6.36
C LYS A 186 -0.34 -40.97 -5.04
N GLY A 187 -0.18 -42.14 -4.45
CA GLY A 187 0.51 -42.31 -3.17
C GLY A 187 1.89 -41.61 -3.10
N GLY A 188 2.22 -41.02 -1.97
CA GLY A 188 3.50 -40.40 -1.64
C GLY A 188 3.79 -40.52 -0.13
N GLU A 189 5.05 -40.49 0.28
CA GLU A 189 5.52 -40.73 1.66
C GLU A 189 5.57 -39.47 2.53
N GLU A 190 5.16 -38.33 2.00
CA GLU A 190 5.30 -37.02 2.67
C GLU A 190 4.17 -36.74 3.68
N PRO A 191 4.43 -35.99 4.75
CA PRO A 191 3.43 -35.64 5.78
C PRO A 191 2.24 -34.85 5.19
N LEU A 192 1.04 -35.15 5.66
CA LEU A 192 -0.17 -34.43 5.29
C LEU A 192 -0.16 -33.02 5.90
N LEU A 193 -0.61 -32.05 5.14
CA LEU A 193 -0.98 -30.76 5.66
C LEU A 193 -2.28 -30.87 6.48
N ASP A 194 -2.42 -30.01 7.48
CA ASP A 194 -3.67 -29.92 8.24
C ASP A 194 -4.84 -29.56 7.32
N PHE A 195 -6.03 -29.88 7.79
CA PHE A 195 -7.29 -29.69 7.06
C PHE A 195 -7.48 -28.26 6.56
N LEU A 196 -7.22 -27.28 7.43
CA LEU A 196 -7.48 -25.88 7.09
C LEU A 196 -6.51 -25.37 6.03
N THR A 197 -5.22 -25.65 6.18
CA THR A 197 -4.19 -25.32 5.18
C THR A 197 -4.54 -25.93 3.83
N SER A 198 -4.88 -27.22 3.82
CA SER A 198 -5.29 -27.94 2.60
C SER A 198 -6.53 -27.32 1.98
N SER A 199 -7.53 -26.95 2.79
CA SER A 199 -8.77 -26.34 2.30
C SER A 199 -8.57 -24.95 1.70
N VAL A 200 -7.76 -24.09 2.31
CA VAL A 200 -7.45 -22.76 1.77
C VAL A 200 -6.65 -22.87 0.47
N GLN A 201 -5.69 -23.78 0.40
CA GLN A 201 -4.95 -24.05 -0.83
C GLN A 201 -5.88 -24.51 -1.96
N ASN A 202 -6.72 -25.50 -1.70
CA ASN A 202 -7.70 -25.99 -2.67
C ASN A 202 -8.64 -24.88 -3.16
N THR A 203 -9.12 -24.06 -2.22
CA THR A 203 -9.94 -22.89 -2.54
C THR A 203 -9.23 -21.94 -3.49
N SER A 204 -7.98 -21.57 -3.13
CA SER A 204 -7.17 -20.67 -3.95
C SER A 204 -7.01 -21.19 -5.36
N MET A 205 -6.74 -22.47 -5.51
CA MET A 205 -6.47 -23.07 -6.80
C MET A 205 -7.74 -23.25 -7.63
N LEU A 206 -8.84 -23.71 -7.05
CA LEU A 206 -10.11 -23.84 -7.76
C LEU A 206 -10.66 -22.49 -8.21
N ILE A 207 -10.62 -21.50 -7.34
CA ILE A 207 -11.05 -20.12 -7.67
C ILE A 207 -10.17 -19.53 -8.78
N ASP A 208 -8.85 -19.63 -8.63
CA ASP A 208 -7.93 -19.07 -9.62
C ASP A 208 -8.07 -19.76 -10.99
N MET A 209 -8.13 -21.09 -10.99
CA MET A 209 -8.38 -21.89 -12.18
C MET A 209 -9.70 -21.52 -12.85
N SER A 210 -10.77 -21.42 -12.06
CA SER A 210 -12.11 -21.12 -12.56
C SER A 210 -12.18 -19.74 -13.20
N LEU A 211 -11.67 -18.71 -12.51
CA LEU A 211 -11.69 -17.34 -13.01
C LEU A 211 -10.72 -17.14 -14.19
N LYS A 212 -9.57 -17.81 -14.17
CA LYS A 212 -8.64 -17.82 -15.30
C LYS A 212 -9.30 -18.43 -16.53
N ASN A 213 -9.94 -19.57 -16.36
CA ASN A 213 -10.65 -20.24 -17.44
C ASN A 213 -11.78 -19.38 -18.00
N LEU A 214 -12.58 -18.78 -17.12
CA LEU A 214 -13.67 -17.88 -17.53
C LEU A 214 -13.14 -16.69 -18.35
N ALA A 215 -12.06 -16.07 -17.90
CA ALA A 215 -11.45 -14.95 -18.59
C ALA A 215 -10.88 -15.37 -19.97
N GLN A 216 -10.17 -16.50 -20.02
CA GLN A 216 -9.60 -17.03 -21.26
C GLN A 216 -10.70 -17.45 -22.25
N LYS A 217 -11.73 -18.12 -21.76
CA LYS A 217 -12.87 -18.53 -22.58
C LYS A 217 -13.57 -17.30 -23.19
N ASN A 218 -13.92 -16.32 -22.38
CA ASN A 218 -14.59 -15.11 -22.87
C ASN A 218 -13.71 -14.36 -23.89
N LEU A 219 -12.41 -14.23 -23.59
CA LEU A 219 -11.47 -13.61 -24.52
C LEU A 219 -11.37 -14.39 -25.85
N ALA A 220 -11.35 -15.73 -25.80
CA ALA A 220 -11.30 -16.56 -26.98
C ALA A 220 -12.52 -16.35 -27.91
N TRP A 221 -13.70 -16.29 -27.31
CA TRP A 221 -14.93 -16.06 -28.05
C TRP A 221 -14.99 -14.63 -28.64
N GLU A 222 -14.63 -13.61 -27.88
CA GLU A 222 -14.55 -12.23 -28.37
C GLU A 222 -13.56 -12.09 -29.54
N LEU A 223 -12.35 -12.67 -29.40
CA LEU A 223 -11.34 -12.61 -30.45
C LEU A 223 -11.79 -13.37 -31.71
N ARG A 224 -12.53 -14.50 -31.56
CA ARG A 224 -13.13 -15.23 -32.69
C ARG A 224 -14.19 -14.37 -33.39
N ASP A 225 -15.07 -13.74 -32.63
CA ASP A 225 -16.20 -12.99 -33.18
C ASP A 225 -15.76 -11.77 -33.98
N VAL A 226 -14.60 -11.20 -33.62
CA VAL A 226 -13.96 -10.12 -34.38
C VAL A 226 -12.92 -10.61 -35.42
N GLY A 227 -12.82 -11.93 -35.62
CA GLY A 227 -11.96 -12.53 -36.67
C GLY A 227 -10.46 -12.57 -36.33
N LEU A 228 -10.09 -12.36 -35.06
CA LEU A 228 -8.69 -12.35 -34.61
C LEU A 228 -8.20 -13.69 -34.05
N ALA A 229 -9.08 -14.67 -33.90
CA ALA A 229 -8.73 -16.00 -33.43
C ALA A 229 -9.62 -17.08 -34.05
N LYS A 230 -9.09 -18.29 -34.11
CA LYS A 230 -9.83 -19.52 -34.46
C LYS A 230 -9.87 -20.44 -33.25
N ILE A 231 -11.06 -20.93 -32.89
CA ILE A 231 -11.24 -21.85 -31.76
C ILE A 231 -11.34 -23.27 -32.30
N ARG A 232 -10.58 -24.19 -31.71
CA ARG A 232 -10.71 -25.63 -31.93
C ARG A 232 -10.49 -26.42 -30.64
N GLN A 233 -11.06 -27.60 -30.59
CA GLN A 233 -10.80 -28.54 -29.52
C GLN A 233 -9.36 -29.06 -29.60
N ALA A 234 -8.70 -29.19 -28.45
CA ALA A 234 -7.37 -29.76 -28.33
C ALA A 234 -7.43 -31.30 -28.50
N LYS A 235 -6.45 -31.88 -29.17
CA LYS A 235 -6.29 -33.35 -29.23
C LYS A 235 -5.64 -33.82 -27.92
N LYS A 236 -5.93 -35.03 -27.50
CA LYS A 236 -5.37 -35.63 -26.29
C LYS A 236 -3.83 -35.65 -26.36
N GLY A 237 -3.18 -34.99 -25.39
CA GLY A 237 -1.71 -34.93 -25.33
C GLY A 237 -1.08 -33.88 -26.24
N GLU A 238 -1.85 -33.09 -26.95
CA GLU A 238 -1.35 -32.01 -27.79
C GLU A 238 -0.84 -30.85 -26.92
N GLY A 239 0.36 -30.32 -27.23
CA GLY A 239 0.89 -29.11 -26.61
C GLY A 239 0.18 -27.86 -27.13
N VAL A 240 0.19 -26.80 -26.34
CA VAL A 240 -0.37 -25.48 -26.72
C VAL A 240 0.51 -24.85 -27.81
N PRO A 241 -0.04 -24.49 -28.99
CA PRO A 241 0.72 -23.78 -30.02
C PRO A 241 1.28 -22.44 -29.51
N ALA A 242 2.41 -22.01 -30.08
CA ALA A 242 3.09 -20.78 -29.63
C ALA A 242 2.24 -19.51 -29.77
N ASN A 243 1.36 -19.47 -30.78
CA ASN A 243 0.43 -18.38 -31.03
C ASN A 243 -0.98 -18.65 -30.50
N ALA A 244 -1.14 -19.55 -29.54
CA ALA A 244 -2.43 -19.92 -28.98
C ALA A 244 -2.42 -19.85 -27.44
N PHE A 245 -3.60 -19.72 -26.86
CA PHE A 245 -3.83 -19.97 -25.46
C PHE A 245 -4.93 -21.00 -25.25
N GLU A 246 -4.84 -21.69 -24.14
CA GLU A 246 -5.73 -22.77 -23.77
C GLU A 246 -6.86 -22.29 -22.89
N PHE A 247 -8.05 -22.83 -23.06
CA PHE A 247 -9.18 -22.71 -22.15
C PHE A 247 -10.02 -23.99 -22.15
N LYS A 248 -10.82 -24.19 -21.11
CA LYS A 248 -11.75 -25.31 -21.03
C LYS A 248 -13.19 -24.87 -21.30
N GLU A 249 -13.90 -25.66 -22.07
CA GLU A 249 -15.33 -25.52 -22.18
C GLU A 249 -15.98 -26.85 -21.78
N LYS A 250 -16.81 -26.79 -20.72
CA LYS A 250 -17.41 -27.98 -20.09
C LYS A 250 -16.37 -29.06 -19.71
N GLY A 251 -15.19 -28.60 -19.25
CA GLY A 251 -14.08 -29.50 -18.86
C GLY A 251 -13.24 -30.03 -20.02
N VAL A 252 -13.55 -29.69 -21.27
CA VAL A 252 -12.80 -30.13 -22.46
C VAL A 252 -11.83 -29.03 -22.88
N ASP A 253 -10.59 -29.41 -23.18
CA ASP A 253 -9.54 -28.46 -23.57
C ASP A 253 -9.79 -27.94 -25.00
N HIS A 254 -9.66 -26.62 -25.15
CA HIS A 254 -9.75 -25.90 -26.42
C HIS A 254 -8.57 -24.96 -26.56
N PHE A 255 -8.16 -24.74 -27.81
CA PHE A 255 -7.17 -23.72 -28.16
C PHE A 255 -7.81 -22.56 -28.89
N ALA A 256 -7.52 -21.36 -28.46
CA ALA A 256 -7.76 -20.15 -29.23
C ALA A 256 -6.45 -19.78 -29.96
N ILE A 257 -6.41 -20.06 -31.25
CA ILE A 257 -5.26 -19.83 -32.12
C ILE A 257 -5.40 -18.41 -32.67
N LEU A 258 -4.47 -17.55 -32.36
CA LEU A 258 -4.46 -16.14 -32.76
C LEU A 258 -4.03 -16.00 -34.21
N ASP A 259 -4.69 -15.10 -34.93
CA ASP A 259 -4.28 -14.70 -36.29
C ASP A 259 -3.14 -13.67 -36.13
N GLU A 260 -1.92 -14.09 -36.47
CA GLU A 260 -0.70 -13.28 -36.27
C GLU A 260 -0.75 -11.97 -37.06
N GLU A 261 -1.15 -12.05 -38.34
CA GLU A 261 -1.21 -10.89 -39.25
C GLU A 261 -2.24 -9.87 -38.78
N ALA A 262 -3.43 -10.34 -38.40
CA ALA A 262 -4.50 -9.46 -37.94
C ALA A 262 -4.16 -8.80 -36.58
N MET A 263 -3.53 -9.55 -35.67
CA MET A 263 -3.11 -9.05 -34.36
C MET A 263 -1.95 -8.03 -34.47
N GLU A 264 -0.98 -8.27 -35.35
CA GLU A 264 0.13 -7.33 -35.57
C GLU A 264 -0.34 -6.02 -36.19
N ARG A 265 -1.32 -6.05 -37.11
CA ARG A 265 -1.95 -4.84 -37.66
C ARG A 265 -2.59 -3.97 -36.57
N LEU A 266 -3.05 -4.58 -35.49
CA LEU A 266 -3.59 -3.88 -34.30
C LEU A 266 -2.51 -3.45 -33.30
N GLY A 267 -1.23 -3.72 -33.59
CA GLY A 267 -0.13 -3.41 -32.69
C GLY A 267 -0.07 -4.25 -31.41
N VAL A 268 -0.68 -5.45 -31.43
CA VAL A 268 -0.71 -6.37 -30.29
C VAL A 268 -0.08 -7.70 -30.72
N PRO A 269 1.23 -7.91 -30.55
CA PRO A 269 1.88 -9.17 -30.91
C PRO A 269 1.23 -10.36 -30.16
N PRO A 270 0.88 -11.46 -30.85
CA PRO A 270 0.28 -12.66 -30.24
C PRO A 270 1.08 -13.18 -29.05
N ALA A 271 2.40 -13.23 -29.19
CA ALA A 271 3.30 -13.69 -28.12
C ALA A 271 3.18 -12.86 -26.83
N LEU A 272 2.89 -11.58 -26.93
CA LEU A 272 2.70 -10.69 -25.78
C LEU A 272 1.39 -11.02 -25.04
N LEU A 273 0.31 -11.25 -25.77
CA LEU A 273 -0.98 -11.65 -25.23
C LEU A 273 -0.89 -13.02 -24.54
N VAL A 274 -0.31 -14.01 -25.22
CA VAL A 274 -0.11 -15.37 -24.69
C VAL A 274 0.73 -15.32 -23.41
N LYS A 275 1.83 -14.55 -23.41
CA LYS A 275 2.69 -14.37 -22.24
C LYS A 275 1.96 -13.72 -21.07
N GLY A 276 1.11 -12.72 -21.35
CA GLY A 276 0.27 -12.07 -20.32
C GLY A 276 -0.73 -13.03 -19.69
N LEU A 277 -1.32 -13.93 -20.48
CA LEU A 277 -2.26 -14.94 -19.99
C LEU A 277 -1.57 -16.09 -19.23
N ALA A 278 -0.34 -16.45 -19.60
CA ALA A 278 0.44 -17.48 -18.91
C ALA A 278 0.89 -17.04 -17.50
N GLY A 279 0.96 -15.74 -17.25
CA GLY A 279 1.50 -15.17 -16.02
C GLY A 279 2.98 -14.81 -16.13
N ILE A 280 3.44 -13.98 -15.20
CA ILE A 280 4.80 -13.45 -15.23
C ILE A 280 5.61 -14.09 -14.12
N PRO A 281 6.71 -14.77 -14.44
CA PRO A 281 7.56 -15.38 -13.42
C PRO A 281 8.25 -14.30 -12.58
N THR A 282 8.40 -14.56 -11.29
CA THR A 282 9.17 -13.69 -10.39
C THR A 282 10.67 -13.90 -10.63
N MET A 283 11.42 -12.82 -10.85
CA MET A 283 12.88 -12.89 -10.95
C MET A 283 13.49 -13.04 -9.56
N PHE A 284 14.48 -13.93 -9.43
CA PHE A 284 15.19 -14.16 -8.17
C PHE A 284 14.27 -14.34 -6.95
N PRO A 285 13.40 -15.39 -6.93
CA PRO A 285 12.31 -15.48 -5.97
C PRO A 285 12.75 -15.39 -4.50
N ALA A 286 13.81 -16.09 -4.10
CA ALA A 286 14.31 -16.07 -2.72
C ALA A 286 14.80 -14.67 -2.29
N ILE A 287 15.60 -14.02 -3.13
CA ILE A 287 16.14 -12.68 -2.85
C ILE A 287 14.98 -11.66 -2.80
N THR A 288 14.10 -11.70 -3.78
CA THR A 288 12.94 -10.79 -3.88
C THR A 288 12.03 -10.92 -2.67
N ARG A 289 11.84 -12.15 -2.16
CA ARG A 289 11.06 -12.40 -0.96
C ARG A 289 11.68 -11.74 0.27
N VAL A 290 12.95 -12.03 0.57
CA VAL A 290 13.64 -11.53 1.78
C VAL A 290 13.71 -9.99 1.73
N LEU A 291 14.23 -9.43 0.64
CA LEU A 291 14.35 -7.98 0.48
C LEU A 291 12.99 -7.27 0.34
N GLY A 292 11.93 -7.98 0.00
CA GLY A 292 10.55 -7.46 -0.06
C GLY A 292 9.85 -7.35 1.29
N ILE A 293 10.35 -8.01 2.36
CA ILE A 293 9.73 -7.95 3.69
C ILE A 293 9.57 -6.51 4.20
N PRO A 294 10.61 -5.66 4.23
CA PRO A 294 10.47 -4.29 4.70
C PRO A 294 9.48 -3.46 3.87
N SER A 295 9.43 -3.68 2.57
CA SER A 295 8.46 -3.03 1.67
C SER A 295 7.01 -3.43 2.02
N ARG A 296 6.77 -4.70 2.35
CA ARG A 296 5.44 -5.18 2.78
C ARG A 296 5.05 -4.59 4.14
N ILE A 297 5.97 -4.59 5.10
CA ILE A 297 5.75 -3.99 6.43
C ILE A 297 5.39 -2.51 6.28
N LEU A 298 6.19 -1.75 5.55
CA LEU A 298 5.95 -0.32 5.35
C LEU A 298 4.58 -0.07 4.70
N ARG A 299 4.23 -0.80 3.63
CA ARG A 299 2.91 -0.66 2.99
C ARG A 299 1.77 -0.91 3.97
N ARG A 300 1.86 -1.99 4.75
CA ARG A 300 0.85 -2.35 5.75
C ARG A 300 0.68 -1.26 6.78
N MET A 301 1.77 -0.78 7.35
CA MET A 301 1.76 0.25 8.39
C MET A 301 1.30 1.62 7.87
N VAL A 302 1.65 1.97 6.63
CA VAL A 302 1.17 3.22 6.01
C VAL A 302 -0.33 3.14 5.74
N VAL A 303 -0.81 2.05 5.16
CA VAL A 303 -2.24 1.86 4.83
C VAL A 303 -3.10 1.78 6.09
N ALA A 304 -2.60 1.20 7.18
CA ALA A 304 -3.32 1.13 8.45
C ALA A 304 -3.35 2.48 9.22
N ASN A 305 -2.62 3.49 8.78
CA ASN A 305 -2.59 4.78 9.47
C ASN A 305 -3.87 5.58 9.23
N PRO A 306 -4.62 6.00 10.29
CA PRO A 306 -5.89 6.73 10.13
C PRO A 306 -5.75 8.05 9.37
N VAL A 307 -4.64 8.77 9.58
CA VAL A 307 -4.34 10.02 8.85
C VAL A 307 -4.14 9.75 7.37
N TYR A 308 -3.44 8.68 7.04
CA TYR A 308 -3.27 8.25 5.66
C TYR A 308 -4.63 7.97 5.02
N VAL A 309 -5.50 7.23 5.71
CA VAL A 309 -6.84 6.87 5.22
C VAL A 309 -7.67 8.12 4.92
N ALA A 310 -7.71 9.08 5.84
CA ALA A 310 -8.43 10.33 5.65
C ALA A 310 -7.88 11.10 4.43
N ARG A 311 -6.56 11.26 4.35
CA ARG A 311 -5.89 11.93 3.23
C ARG A 311 -6.10 11.20 1.91
N GLN A 312 -6.06 9.88 1.93
CA GLN A 312 -6.26 9.05 0.75
C GLN A 312 -7.68 9.21 0.19
N MET A 313 -8.69 9.20 1.05
CA MET A 313 -10.07 9.38 0.62
C MET A 313 -10.30 10.74 -0.08
N PHE A 314 -9.69 11.82 0.42
CA PHE A 314 -9.71 13.11 -0.26
C PHE A 314 -9.03 13.03 -1.63
N ARG A 315 -7.83 12.48 -1.67
CA ARG A 315 -7.01 12.35 -2.85
C ARG A 315 -7.70 11.53 -3.94
N ASP A 316 -8.24 10.36 -3.56
CA ASP A 316 -8.94 9.45 -4.45
C ASP A 316 -10.22 10.07 -5.00
N SER A 317 -11.00 10.74 -4.16
CA SER A 317 -12.23 11.42 -4.60
C SER A 317 -11.97 12.55 -5.59
N LEU A 318 -10.94 13.34 -5.36
CA LEU A 318 -10.52 14.39 -6.30
C LEU A 318 -10.00 13.81 -7.61
N ALA A 319 -9.14 12.79 -7.53
CA ALA A 319 -8.61 12.10 -8.71
C ALA A 319 -9.75 11.46 -9.52
N ALA A 320 -10.68 10.78 -8.86
CA ALA A 320 -11.86 10.18 -9.48
C ALA A 320 -12.76 11.23 -10.17
N THR A 321 -12.94 12.38 -9.56
CA THR A 321 -13.71 13.48 -10.17
C THR A 321 -13.03 13.97 -11.45
N LEU A 322 -11.71 14.02 -11.51
CA LEU A 322 -10.97 14.50 -12.67
C LEU A 322 -10.90 13.45 -13.80
N THR A 323 -10.67 12.18 -13.48
CA THR A 323 -10.28 11.14 -14.48
C THR A 323 -11.40 10.22 -14.91
N SER A 324 -12.48 10.08 -14.16
CA SER A 324 -13.43 8.99 -14.35
C SER A 324 -14.62 9.37 -15.18
N GLY A 325 -14.85 10.40 -15.72
CA GLY A 325 -16.13 10.72 -16.40
C GLY A 325 -17.38 10.59 -15.50
N ALA A 326 -17.23 10.13 -14.25
CA ALA A 326 -18.30 10.09 -13.28
C ALA A 326 -18.57 11.50 -12.71
N ASP A 327 -19.84 11.86 -12.62
CA ASP A 327 -20.23 13.15 -12.05
C ASP A 327 -20.48 12.96 -10.53
N ILE A 328 -19.40 12.87 -9.77
CA ILE A 328 -19.43 12.69 -8.32
C ILE A 328 -19.00 13.99 -7.62
N THR A 329 -19.62 14.27 -6.49
CA THR A 329 -19.15 15.31 -5.59
C THR A 329 -17.95 14.77 -4.82
N PRO A 330 -16.77 15.38 -4.93
CA PRO A 330 -15.59 14.90 -4.22
C PRO A 330 -15.87 14.72 -2.73
N VAL A 331 -15.28 13.67 -2.13
CA VAL A 331 -15.41 13.33 -0.72
C VAL A 331 -16.84 12.97 -0.29
N LEU A 332 -17.83 13.82 -0.52
CA LEU A 332 -19.20 13.62 -0.03
C LEU A 332 -19.87 12.37 -0.64
N SER A 333 -19.68 12.16 -1.94
CA SER A 333 -20.17 10.93 -2.60
C SER A 333 -19.51 9.69 -2.05
N SER A 334 -18.20 9.78 -1.77
CA SER A 334 -17.43 8.67 -1.18
C SER A 334 -17.86 8.38 0.26
N LEU A 335 -18.03 9.41 1.09
CA LEU A 335 -18.50 9.27 2.48
C LEU A 335 -19.84 8.55 2.58
N LYS A 336 -20.79 8.84 1.67
CA LYS A 336 -22.11 8.19 1.62
C LYS A 336 -22.03 6.68 1.32
N GLN A 337 -20.91 6.21 0.79
CA GLN A 337 -20.71 4.83 0.39
C GLN A 337 -19.92 3.99 1.41
N ILE A 338 -19.39 4.60 2.48
CA ILE A 338 -18.65 3.87 3.49
C ILE A 338 -19.55 2.78 4.11
N GLY A 339 -19.04 1.57 4.14
CA GLY A 339 -19.74 0.43 4.75
C GLY A 339 -20.88 -0.16 3.94
N LYS A 340 -21.23 0.43 2.79
CA LYS A 340 -22.31 -0.07 1.94
C LYS A 340 -21.75 -0.95 0.85
N ASP A 341 -21.45 -2.19 1.03
CA ASP A 341 -21.36 -2.97 -0.14
C ASP A 341 -20.98 -4.42 -0.13
N HIS A 342 -21.80 -5.19 -0.75
CA HIS A 342 -21.56 -6.59 -1.02
C HIS A 342 -21.27 -6.88 -2.51
N VAL A 343 -21.72 -6.03 -3.43
CA VAL A 343 -21.62 -6.28 -4.87
C VAL A 343 -20.18 -6.15 -5.36
N LEU A 344 -19.52 -5.03 -5.06
CA LEU A 344 -18.11 -4.83 -5.47
C LEU A 344 -17.16 -5.77 -4.70
N GLN A 345 -17.50 -6.14 -3.45
CA GLN A 345 -16.76 -7.16 -2.70
C GLN A 345 -16.87 -8.52 -3.37
N ALA A 346 -18.08 -8.94 -3.72
CA ALA A 346 -18.33 -10.20 -4.42
C ALA A 346 -17.59 -10.30 -5.76
N ARG A 347 -17.32 -9.16 -6.39
CA ARG A 347 -16.54 -9.07 -7.64
C ARG A 347 -15.05 -8.90 -7.44
N GLY A 348 -14.56 -9.00 -6.20
CA GLY A 348 -13.15 -8.84 -5.88
C GLY A 348 -12.60 -7.43 -6.06
N VAL A 349 -13.46 -6.42 -6.20
CA VAL A 349 -13.09 -5.02 -6.44
C VAL A 349 -12.71 -4.32 -5.14
N THR A 350 -13.36 -4.68 -4.06
CA THR A 350 -13.20 -4.07 -2.75
C THR A 350 -12.84 -5.15 -1.75
N GLY A 351 -11.59 -5.43 -1.60
CA GLY A 351 -11.08 -6.30 -0.55
C GLY A 351 -9.88 -5.61 0.07
N GLY A 352 -9.84 -5.49 1.38
CA GLY A 352 -8.87 -4.69 2.08
C GLY A 352 -7.43 -5.13 1.94
N GLN A 353 -7.19 -6.39 1.70
CA GLN A 353 -5.86 -6.91 1.44
C GLN A 353 -5.92 -7.79 0.20
N VAL A 354 -5.00 -7.54 -0.70
CA VAL A 354 -4.78 -8.44 -1.83
C VAL A 354 -4.25 -9.75 -1.25
N PHE A 355 -5.10 -10.77 -1.25
CA PHE A 355 -4.66 -12.12 -0.97
C PHE A 355 -3.78 -12.57 -2.14
N THR A 356 -2.50 -12.72 -1.88
CA THR A 356 -1.54 -13.06 -2.94
C THR A 356 -1.41 -14.55 -3.17
N GLY A 357 -2.05 -15.37 -2.31
CA GLY A 357 -1.89 -16.83 -2.30
C GLY A 357 -0.53 -17.28 -1.77
N MET A 358 0.24 -16.36 -1.20
CA MET A 358 1.51 -16.68 -0.57
C MET A 358 1.30 -17.44 0.74
N PRO A 359 2.25 -18.30 1.14
CA PRO A 359 2.18 -19.03 2.40
C PRO A 359 1.94 -18.14 3.62
N GLU A 360 2.49 -16.92 3.61
CA GLU A 360 2.28 -15.98 4.70
C GLU A 360 0.83 -15.47 4.77
N ASP A 361 0.19 -15.25 3.62
CA ASP A 361 -1.22 -14.86 3.58
C ASP A 361 -2.12 -16.00 4.03
N ILE A 362 -1.80 -17.24 3.64
CA ILE A 362 -2.51 -18.45 4.07
C ILE A 362 -2.33 -18.63 5.58
N SER A 363 -1.10 -18.62 6.07
CA SER A 363 -0.79 -18.76 7.50
C SER A 363 -1.43 -17.69 8.36
N ARG A 364 -1.42 -16.43 7.88
CA ARG A 364 -2.10 -15.33 8.57
C ARG A 364 -3.61 -15.54 8.62
N LEU A 365 -4.22 -15.89 7.49
CA LEU A 365 -5.67 -16.13 7.42
C LEU A 365 -6.08 -17.28 8.35
N LEU A 366 -5.31 -18.35 8.37
CA LEU A 366 -5.56 -19.51 9.24
C LEU A 366 -5.41 -19.14 10.73
N LYS A 367 -4.34 -18.44 11.07
CA LYS A 367 -4.12 -17.99 12.45
C LYS A 367 -5.23 -17.04 12.93
N GLU A 368 -5.67 -16.13 12.07
CA GLU A 368 -6.79 -15.24 12.34
C GLU A 368 -8.10 -16.02 12.58
N MET A 369 -8.29 -17.12 11.87
CA MET A 369 -9.47 -17.96 11.98
C MET A 369 -9.47 -18.85 13.23
N GLN A 370 -8.32 -19.37 13.64
CA GLN A 370 -8.17 -20.35 14.72
C GLN A 370 -8.01 -19.71 16.10
N GLU A 371 -7.06 -18.79 16.23
CA GLU A 371 -6.65 -18.25 17.54
C GLU A 371 -7.34 -16.92 17.88
N GLY A 372 -7.98 -16.31 16.89
CA GLY A 372 -8.31 -14.91 16.97
C GLY A 372 -7.06 -14.05 16.97
N ARG A 373 -7.20 -12.73 17.00
CA ARG A 373 -6.08 -11.80 16.95
C ARG A 373 -5.73 -11.29 18.35
N PRO A 374 -4.45 -11.15 18.71
CA PRO A 374 -4.04 -10.36 19.87
C PRO A 374 -4.67 -8.97 19.81
N GLY A 375 -4.89 -8.34 20.96
CA GLY A 375 -5.61 -7.06 21.05
C GLY A 375 -5.04 -5.97 20.11
N TRP A 376 -3.71 -5.84 20.05
CA TRP A 376 -3.03 -4.89 19.16
C TRP A 376 -3.21 -5.26 17.67
N GLU A 377 -3.22 -6.54 17.34
CA GLU A 377 -3.41 -7.02 15.96
C GLU A 377 -4.88 -6.90 15.53
N LYS A 378 -5.84 -7.07 16.46
CA LYS A 378 -7.24 -6.72 16.23
C LYS A 378 -7.43 -5.24 15.93
N ALA A 379 -6.73 -4.36 16.67
CA ALA A 379 -6.77 -2.93 16.44
C ALA A 379 -6.17 -2.58 15.06
N LEU A 380 -5.00 -3.11 14.74
CA LEU A 380 -4.35 -2.90 13.43
C LEU A 380 -5.23 -3.40 12.28
N SER A 381 -5.81 -4.57 12.43
CA SER A 381 -6.73 -5.15 11.45
C SER A 381 -8.01 -4.34 11.25
N LYS A 382 -8.58 -3.78 12.31
CA LYS A 382 -9.72 -2.85 12.19
C LYS A 382 -9.33 -1.58 11.43
N MET A 383 -8.13 -1.05 11.66
CA MET A 383 -7.60 0.08 10.91
C MET A 383 -7.40 -0.25 9.44
N GLU A 384 -6.83 -1.42 9.13
CA GLU A 384 -6.69 -1.93 7.77
C GLU A 384 -8.04 -2.10 7.08
N GLN A 385 -9.02 -2.66 7.77
CA GLN A 385 -10.39 -2.82 7.25
C GLN A 385 -11.07 -1.47 7.01
N TRP A 386 -10.87 -0.53 7.91
CA TRP A 386 -11.39 0.83 7.74
C TRP A 386 -10.73 1.54 6.56
N SER A 387 -9.42 1.39 6.39
CA SER A 387 -8.67 1.87 5.23
C SER A 387 -9.21 1.29 3.92
N ALA A 388 -9.42 -0.01 3.89
CA ALA A 388 -9.99 -0.70 2.74
C ALA A 388 -11.40 -0.21 2.39
N ASN A 389 -12.23 0.02 3.41
CA ASN A 389 -13.57 0.56 3.21
C ASN A 389 -13.55 2.00 2.68
N ALA A 390 -12.60 2.81 3.13
CA ALA A 390 -12.41 4.17 2.63
C ALA A 390 -11.90 4.20 1.18
N ASP A 391 -10.93 3.36 0.85
CA ASP A 391 -10.41 3.18 -0.52
C ASP A 391 -11.52 2.67 -1.47
N ALA A 392 -12.34 1.72 -1.00
CA ALA A 392 -13.47 1.21 -1.74
C ALA A 392 -14.60 2.24 -1.92
N ALA A 393 -14.76 3.18 -1.00
CA ALA A 393 -15.87 4.12 -0.99
C ALA A 393 -15.93 4.99 -2.26
N THR A 394 -14.78 5.47 -2.74
CA THR A 394 -14.68 6.24 -3.98
C THR A 394 -15.04 5.40 -5.19
N ARG A 395 -14.59 4.15 -5.27
CA ARG A 395 -14.95 3.24 -6.36
C ARG A 395 -16.44 2.91 -6.38
N ARG A 396 -17.05 2.77 -5.21
CA ARG A 396 -18.50 2.58 -5.07
C ARG A 396 -19.28 3.80 -5.56
N ALA A 397 -18.85 4.99 -5.18
CA ALA A 397 -19.46 6.22 -5.66
C ALA A 397 -19.39 6.34 -7.19
N GLN A 398 -18.27 5.97 -7.79
CA GLN A 398 -18.09 5.89 -9.24
C GLN A 398 -19.01 4.84 -9.86
N TYR A 399 -19.02 3.62 -9.32
CA TYR A 399 -19.86 2.52 -9.79
C TYR A 399 -21.34 2.92 -9.84
N GLU A 400 -21.87 3.46 -8.76
CA GLU A 400 -23.27 3.89 -8.71
C GLU A 400 -23.57 5.02 -9.71
N ASN A 401 -22.63 5.93 -9.87
CA ASN A 401 -22.79 6.99 -10.84
C ASN A 401 -22.79 6.47 -12.29
N TYR A 402 -21.92 5.50 -12.58
CA TYR A 402 -21.91 4.86 -13.90
C TYR A 402 -23.20 4.09 -14.19
N LEU A 403 -23.78 3.41 -13.21
CA LEU A 403 -25.10 2.78 -13.36
C LEU A 403 -26.18 3.80 -13.67
N LYS A 404 -26.17 4.97 -13.00
CA LYS A 404 -27.10 6.07 -13.31
C LYS A 404 -26.93 6.64 -14.73
N GLN A 405 -25.71 6.61 -15.26
CA GLN A 405 -25.39 7.00 -16.63
C GLN A 405 -25.74 5.91 -17.66
N GLY A 406 -26.36 4.81 -17.23
CA GLY A 406 -26.84 3.74 -18.08
C GLY A 406 -25.78 2.72 -18.51
N LEU A 407 -24.63 2.64 -17.83
CA LEU A 407 -23.67 1.54 -18.01
C LEU A 407 -24.25 0.25 -17.40
N SER A 408 -23.86 -0.88 -17.95
CA SER A 408 -24.13 -2.19 -17.35
C SER A 408 -23.38 -2.34 -16.04
N GLU A 409 -23.80 -3.28 -15.19
CA GLU A 409 -23.08 -3.58 -13.95
C GLU A 409 -21.61 -3.99 -14.21
N MET A 410 -21.35 -4.71 -15.31
CA MET A 410 -20.00 -5.13 -15.69
C MET A 410 -19.17 -3.94 -16.17
N GLU A 411 -19.70 -3.10 -17.02
CA GLU A 411 -19.06 -1.88 -17.48
C GLU A 411 -18.80 -0.90 -16.31
N ALA A 412 -19.78 -0.71 -15.44
CA ALA A 412 -19.66 0.13 -14.27
C ALA A 412 -18.60 -0.40 -13.28
N THR A 413 -18.55 -1.72 -13.08
CA THR A 413 -17.49 -2.37 -12.27
C THR A 413 -16.11 -2.15 -12.88
N TYR A 414 -15.98 -2.38 -14.18
CA TYR A 414 -14.72 -2.20 -14.90
C TYR A 414 -14.23 -0.75 -14.82
N MET A 415 -15.12 0.22 -15.07
CA MET A 415 -14.78 1.64 -15.01
C MET A 415 -14.46 2.12 -13.60
N ALA A 416 -15.14 1.63 -12.58
CA ALA A 416 -14.84 1.93 -11.19
C ALA A 416 -13.45 1.42 -10.77
N LEU A 417 -13.01 0.31 -11.35
CA LEU A 417 -11.66 -0.22 -11.15
C LEU A 417 -10.60 0.58 -11.90
N GLU A 418 -10.90 0.97 -13.14
CA GLU A 418 -9.90 1.52 -14.06
C GLU A 418 -9.31 2.84 -13.56
N SER A 419 -10.07 3.59 -12.78
CA SER A 419 -9.57 4.83 -12.17
C SER A 419 -8.41 4.63 -11.18
N MET A 420 -8.30 3.45 -10.56
CA MET A 420 -7.28 3.13 -9.55
C MET A 420 -6.99 1.62 -9.52
N ASN A 421 -6.57 1.07 -10.63
CA ASN A 421 -6.37 -0.36 -10.77
C ASN A 421 -4.96 -0.81 -10.36
N PHE A 422 -4.67 -0.89 -9.08
CA PHE A 422 -3.36 -1.34 -8.56
C PHE A 422 -3.04 -2.82 -8.82
N SER A 423 -4.00 -3.60 -9.32
CA SER A 423 -3.72 -4.96 -9.76
C SER A 423 -3.07 -5.04 -11.16
N ARG A 424 -3.05 -3.94 -11.90
CA ARG A 424 -2.30 -3.83 -13.15
C ARG A 424 -0.80 -3.68 -12.85
N ARG A 425 -0.03 -4.69 -13.18
CA ARG A 425 1.42 -4.73 -12.91
C ARG A 425 2.29 -4.78 -14.16
N GLY A 426 1.68 -4.74 -15.35
CA GLY A 426 2.38 -4.92 -16.62
C GLY A 426 2.87 -6.36 -16.84
N LEU A 427 3.72 -6.55 -17.86
CA LEU A 427 4.19 -7.88 -18.31
C LEU A 427 5.70 -8.09 -18.08
N SER A 428 6.41 -7.11 -17.51
CA SER A 428 7.85 -7.20 -17.28
C SER A 428 8.17 -7.88 -15.96
N PRO A 429 8.93 -8.98 -15.94
CA PRO A 429 9.40 -9.63 -14.71
C PRO A 429 10.24 -8.68 -13.83
N SER A 430 11.04 -7.82 -14.44
CA SER A 430 11.85 -6.83 -13.73
C SER A 430 10.99 -5.81 -12.99
N VAL A 431 9.93 -5.31 -13.64
CA VAL A 431 8.97 -4.40 -13.01
C VAL A 431 8.23 -5.08 -11.86
N HIS A 432 7.86 -6.36 -12.00
CA HIS A 432 7.26 -7.13 -10.91
C HIS A 432 8.20 -7.26 -9.70
N MET A 433 9.47 -7.56 -9.96
CA MET A 433 10.49 -7.61 -8.90
C MET A 433 10.63 -6.23 -8.22
N LEU A 434 10.79 -5.16 -8.99
CA LEU A 434 10.89 -3.81 -8.45
C LEU A 434 9.65 -3.41 -7.65
N ASN A 435 8.45 -3.75 -8.10
CA ASN A 435 7.21 -3.51 -7.38
C ASN A 435 7.13 -4.24 -6.03
N THR A 436 7.85 -5.36 -5.87
CA THR A 436 7.95 -6.07 -4.59
C THR A 436 8.94 -5.38 -3.65
N LEU A 437 10.06 -4.92 -4.18
CA LEU A 437 11.16 -4.32 -3.40
C LEU A 437 10.91 -2.86 -3.04
N ILE A 438 10.22 -2.12 -3.91
CA ILE A 438 9.98 -0.69 -3.77
C ILE A 438 8.50 -0.46 -3.43
N PRO A 439 8.21 0.08 -2.24
CA PRO A 439 6.82 0.33 -1.84
C PRO A 439 6.19 1.40 -2.75
N PHE A 440 4.93 1.18 -3.11
CA PHE A 440 4.10 2.10 -3.89
C PHE A 440 4.54 2.40 -5.34
N LEU A 441 5.62 1.78 -5.85
CA LEU A 441 6.07 1.97 -7.24
C LEU A 441 4.96 1.64 -8.25
N ASN A 442 4.22 0.54 -8.04
CA ASN A 442 3.10 0.18 -8.91
C ASN A 442 2.00 1.25 -8.91
N ALA A 443 1.74 1.89 -7.78
CA ALA A 443 0.75 2.96 -7.69
C ALA A 443 1.15 4.16 -8.55
N GLN A 444 2.41 4.56 -8.53
CA GLN A 444 2.93 5.64 -9.36
C GLN A 444 2.86 5.31 -10.86
N ILE A 445 3.27 4.09 -11.23
CA ILE A 445 3.20 3.65 -12.63
C ILE A 445 1.75 3.66 -13.13
N VAL A 446 0.82 3.15 -12.34
CA VAL A 446 -0.61 3.12 -12.68
C VAL A 446 -1.19 4.53 -12.73
N GLY A 447 -0.83 5.41 -11.79
CA GLY A 447 -1.28 6.81 -11.80
C GLY A 447 -0.84 7.54 -13.06
N LEU A 448 0.42 7.38 -13.48
CA LEU A 448 0.92 7.93 -14.74
C LEU A 448 0.25 7.34 -15.97
N ASP A 449 -0.04 6.04 -15.97
CA ASP A 449 -0.77 5.38 -17.06
C ASP A 449 -2.19 5.93 -17.20
N VAL A 450 -2.90 6.10 -16.06
CA VAL A 450 -4.22 6.72 -16.04
C VAL A 450 -4.16 8.16 -16.55
N LEU A 451 -3.19 8.94 -16.09
CA LEU A 451 -2.97 10.30 -16.55
C LEU A 451 -2.75 10.34 -18.07
N TYR A 452 -1.80 9.56 -18.56
CA TYR A 452 -1.48 9.49 -20.00
C TYR A 452 -2.68 9.09 -20.86
N ARG A 453 -3.39 8.01 -20.47
CA ARG A 453 -4.56 7.53 -21.23
C ARG A 453 -5.72 8.53 -21.20
N SER A 454 -5.92 9.22 -20.06
CA SER A 454 -6.95 10.25 -19.93
C SER A 454 -6.67 11.44 -20.84
N PHE A 455 -5.42 11.92 -20.88
CA PHE A 455 -5.02 13.02 -21.79
C PHE A 455 -5.13 12.62 -23.26
N ARG A 456 -4.74 11.40 -23.61
CA ARG A 456 -4.81 10.91 -25.00
C ARG A 456 -6.21 10.47 -25.43
N GLY A 457 -7.20 10.47 -24.54
CA GLY A 457 -8.53 9.95 -24.83
C GLY A 457 -8.59 8.44 -25.02
N LYS A 458 -7.60 7.71 -24.48
CA LYS A 458 -7.49 6.24 -24.59
C LYS A 458 -8.08 5.50 -23.38
N MET A 459 -8.80 6.20 -22.52
CA MET A 459 -9.55 5.54 -21.44
C MET A 459 -10.71 4.73 -22.03
N PRO A 460 -11.02 3.56 -21.46
CA PRO A 460 -12.20 2.82 -21.85
C PRO A 460 -13.46 3.70 -21.79
N MET A 461 -14.36 3.51 -22.74
CA MET A 461 -15.61 4.31 -22.85
C MET A 461 -15.42 5.83 -22.90
N ASN A 462 -14.23 6.30 -23.31
CA ASN A 462 -13.93 7.74 -23.36
C ASN A 462 -14.99 8.51 -24.13
N ASP A 463 -15.39 8.03 -25.31
CA ASP A 463 -16.34 8.73 -26.18
C ASP A 463 -17.75 8.81 -25.58
N ARG A 464 -18.20 7.73 -24.91
CA ARG A 464 -19.49 7.68 -24.23
C ARG A 464 -19.54 8.57 -22.98
N LEU A 465 -18.46 8.57 -22.19
CA LEU A 465 -18.37 9.26 -20.89
C LEU A 465 -17.71 10.63 -20.99
N LYS A 466 -17.17 10.99 -22.14
CA LYS A 466 -16.44 12.25 -22.40
C LYS A 466 -15.30 12.50 -21.40
N ILE A 467 -14.56 11.45 -21.07
CA ILE A 467 -13.55 11.46 -19.98
C ILE A 467 -12.49 12.52 -20.25
N ARG A 468 -11.97 12.58 -21.49
CA ARG A 468 -10.94 13.56 -21.87
C ARG A 468 -11.45 15.00 -21.77
N GLU A 469 -12.65 15.26 -22.28
CA GLU A 469 -13.27 16.59 -22.20
C GLU A 469 -13.47 17.03 -20.74
N LYS A 470 -14.02 16.13 -19.92
CA LYS A 470 -14.22 16.37 -18.47
C LYS A 470 -12.89 16.58 -17.74
N LEU A 471 -11.85 15.83 -18.09
CA LEU A 471 -10.52 16.02 -17.50
C LEU A 471 -9.98 17.43 -17.77
N PHE A 472 -10.04 17.91 -19.03
CA PHE A 472 -9.55 19.22 -19.36
C PHE A 472 -10.38 20.33 -18.70
N THR A 473 -11.70 20.25 -18.76
CA THR A 473 -12.58 21.26 -18.17
C THR A 473 -12.40 21.36 -16.66
N ARG A 474 -12.42 20.21 -15.96
CA ARG A 474 -12.26 20.16 -14.52
C ARG A 474 -10.83 20.44 -14.08
N GLY A 475 -9.84 19.99 -14.86
CA GLY A 475 -8.44 20.26 -14.63
C GLY A 475 -8.10 21.74 -14.76
N LEU A 476 -8.61 22.43 -15.80
CA LEU A 476 -8.43 23.87 -15.97
C LEU A 476 -9.12 24.66 -14.85
N PHE A 477 -10.31 24.23 -14.41
CA PHE A 477 -10.95 24.82 -13.25
C PHE A 477 -10.09 24.68 -11.99
N LEU A 478 -9.55 23.49 -11.74
CA LEU A 478 -8.64 23.25 -10.62
C LEU A 478 -7.36 24.09 -10.73
N ALA A 479 -6.81 24.26 -11.93
CA ALA A 479 -5.64 25.08 -12.18
C ALA A 479 -5.93 26.57 -11.89
N GLY A 480 -7.09 27.09 -12.33
CA GLY A 480 -7.52 28.44 -12.00
C GLY A 480 -7.69 28.67 -10.50
N MET A 481 -8.32 27.72 -9.80
CA MET A 481 -8.42 27.76 -8.34
C MET A 481 -7.04 27.76 -7.68
N SER A 482 -6.08 26.99 -8.21
CA SER A 482 -4.73 26.89 -7.66
C SER A 482 -3.92 28.17 -7.87
N VAL A 483 -4.11 28.86 -9.00
CA VAL A 483 -3.54 30.19 -9.25
C VAL A 483 -4.10 31.19 -8.23
N ALA A 484 -5.42 31.22 -8.05
CA ALA A 484 -6.05 32.12 -7.07
C ALA A 484 -5.56 31.80 -5.64
N TYR A 485 -5.52 30.53 -5.27
CA TYR A 485 -5.00 30.08 -3.99
C TYR A 485 -3.56 30.54 -3.76
N ALA A 486 -2.68 30.29 -4.73
CA ALA A 486 -1.27 30.68 -4.63
C ALA A 486 -1.11 32.18 -4.44
N ALA A 487 -1.87 32.99 -5.19
CA ALA A 487 -1.85 34.43 -5.05
C ALA A 487 -2.33 34.92 -3.66
N MET A 488 -3.36 34.28 -3.09
CA MET A 488 -3.88 34.59 -1.76
C MET A 488 -2.91 34.19 -0.64
N MET A 489 -2.16 33.13 -0.83
CA MET A 489 -1.27 32.55 0.20
C MET A 489 0.13 33.18 0.22
N GLN A 490 0.45 34.13 -0.67
CA GLN A 490 1.79 34.72 -0.74
C GLN A 490 2.24 35.38 0.56
N ASP A 491 1.32 35.98 1.28
CA ASP A 491 1.64 36.66 2.56
C ASP A 491 1.42 35.79 3.79
N ASP A 492 0.92 34.58 3.62
CA ASP A 492 0.63 33.64 4.70
C ASP A 492 1.92 33.00 5.24
N GLU A 493 2.15 33.09 6.55
CA GLU A 493 3.37 32.57 7.19
C GLU A 493 3.49 31.03 7.11
N ALA A 494 2.36 30.30 7.27
CA ALA A 494 2.38 28.86 7.19
C ALA A 494 2.75 28.40 5.77
N TYR A 495 2.35 29.14 4.75
CA TYR A 495 2.68 28.89 3.36
C TYR A 495 4.14 29.26 3.02
N LYS A 496 4.60 30.44 3.47
CA LYS A 496 5.99 30.90 3.26
C LYS A 496 7.01 29.96 3.87
N ASN A 497 6.73 29.46 5.07
CA ASN A 497 7.64 28.60 5.84
C ASN A 497 7.52 27.12 5.50
N ALA A 498 6.56 26.73 4.66
CA ALA A 498 6.37 25.35 4.23
C ALA A 498 7.48 24.87 3.32
N THR A 499 7.90 23.61 3.50
CA THR A 499 8.86 22.97 2.59
C THR A 499 8.23 22.74 1.22
N PRO A 500 9.02 22.65 0.13
CA PRO A 500 8.47 22.45 -1.22
C PRO A 500 7.52 21.25 -1.35
N ASP A 501 7.81 20.13 -0.68
CA ASP A 501 6.95 18.95 -0.65
C ASP A 501 5.62 19.21 0.07
N GLN A 502 5.63 20.00 1.13
CA GLN A 502 4.39 20.38 1.82
C GLN A 502 3.58 21.37 0.99
N LYS A 503 4.21 22.41 0.45
CA LYS A 503 3.59 23.48 -0.34
C LYS A 503 2.94 22.93 -1.60
N TYR A 504 3.72 22.22 -2.44
CA TYR A 504 3.23 21.73 -3.72
C TYR A 504 2.40 20.45 -3.61
N GLY A 505 2.56 19.68 -2.54
CA GLY A 505 1.80 18.47 -2.28
C GLY A 505 0.46 18.63 -1.56
N ASN A 506 0.13 19.84 -1.07
CA ASN A 506 -1.08 20.08 -0.30
C ASN A 506 -1.64 21.50 -0.52
N TRP A 507 -2.93 21.68 -0.24
CA TRP A 507 -3.51 22.99 0.09
C TRP A 507 -3.53 23.15 1.61
N PHE A 508 -3.29 24.36 2.10
CA PHE A 508 -3.41 24.71 3.51
C PHE A 508 -4.71 25.47 3.71
N LEU A 509 -5.65 24.85 4.41
CA LEU A 509 -6.94 25.46 4.73
C LEU A 509 -6.93 25.91 6.17
N ARG A 510 -7.02 27.20 6.40
CA ARG A 510 -7.19 27.75 7.73
C ARG A 510 -8.58 27.44 8.24
N LEU A 511 -8.65 26.90 9.47
CA LEU A 511 -9.90 26.61 10.16
C LEU A 511 -9.96 27.40 11.48
N PRO A 512 -10.45 28.65 11.45
CA PRO A 512 -10.41 29.54 12.62
C PRO A 512 -11.10 28.99 13.87
N PHE A 513 -12.10 28.12 13.70
CA PHE A 513 -12.78 27.49 14.83
C PHE A 513 -11.89 26.47 15.59
N LEU A 514 -10.78 26.03 15.01
CA LEU A 514 -9.80 25.18 15.67
C LEU A 514 -8.75 25.99 16.45
N ASP A 515 -8.62 27.30 16.21
CA ASP A 515 -7.66 28.16 16.89
C ASP A 515 -7.91 28.18 18.39
N GLN A 516 -9.14 27.92 18.85
CA GLN A 516 -9.48 27.78 20.27
C GLN A 516 -8.81 26.59 20.96
N PHE A 517 -8.32 25.61 20.21
CA PHE A 517 -7.64 24.41 20.71
C PHE A 517 -6.12 24.47 20.53
N ALA A 518 -5.60 25.61 20.07
CA ALA A 518 -4.18 25.79 19.79
C ALA A 518 -3.78 27.25 20.05
N ASP A 519 -2.54 27.47 20.46
CA ASP A 519 -1.98 28.83 20.69
C ASP A 519 -1.56 29.53 19.37
N GLU A 520 -1.71 28.86 18.23
CA GLU A 520 -1.34 29.34 16.91
C GLU A 520 -2.48 29.09 15.91
N PRO A 521 -2.55 29.84 14.80
CA PRO A 521 -3.50 29.58 13.72
C PRO A 521 -3.39 28.14 13.21
N VAL A 522 -4.53 27.46 13.10
CA VAL A 522 -4.57 26.04 12.70
C VAL A 522 -4.86 25.91 11.21
N TYR A 523 -3.94 25.27 10.50
CA TYR A 523 -4.08 24.94 9.08
C TYR A 523 -4.20 23.43 8.89
N VAL A 524 -5.19 23.01 8.13
CA VAL A 524 -5.36 21.62 7.72
C VAL A 524 -4.73 21.41 6.36
N LYS A 525 -3.92 20.35 6.23
CA LYS A 525 -3.32 19.93 4.97
C LYS A 525 -4.29 19.08 4.16
N VAL A 526 -4.77 19.60 3.05
CA VAL A 526 -5.57 18.86 2.08
C VAL A 526 -4.66 18.39 0.95
N PRO A 527 -4.48 17.08 0.76
CA PRO A 527 -3.54 16.57 -0.23
C PRO A 527 -4.08 16.74 -1.66
N ILE A 528 -3.15 16.94 -2.60
CA ILE A 528 -3.48 17.03 -4.03
C ILE A 528 -3.88 15.65 -4.61
N PRO A 529 -4.64 15.62 -5.72
CA PRO A 529 -5.05 14.38 -6.37
C PRO A 529 -3.89 13.76 -7.18
N PHE A 530 -3.04 12.96 -6.52
CA PHE A 530 -1.93 12.22 -7.13
C PHE A 530 -1.17 13.01 -8.24
N GLU A 531 -0.82 12.36 -9.33
CA GLU A 531 -0.09 12.91 -10.46
C GLU A 531 -0.84 14.07 -11.13
N LEU A 532 -2.16 14.03 -11.15
CA LEU A 532 -3.02 15.13 -11.65
C LEU A 532 -2.86 16.41 -10.84
N GLY A 533 -2.64 16.29 -9.54
CA GLY A 533 -2.38 17.41 -8.67
C GLY A 533 -1.10 18.14 -9.02
N TYR A 534 -0.07 17.44 -9.47
CA TYR A 534 1.16 18.09 -9.92
C TYR A 534 0.95 18.87 -11.21
N VAL A 535 0.10 18.39 -12.12
CA VAL A 535 -0.22 19.08 -13.39
C VAL A 535 -1.14 20.27 -13.16
N PHE A 536 -2.24 20.11 -12.40
CA PHE A 536 -3.30 21.11 -12.30
C PHE A 536 -3.25 21.94 -11.01
N LYS A 537 -2.38 21.63 -10.05
CA LYS A 537 -2.18 22.42 -8.85
C LYS A 537 -0.73 22.88 -8.68
N ALA A 538 0.20 21.94 -8.58
CA ALA A 538 1.58 22.28 -8.24
C ALA A 538 2.26 23.14 -9.33
N LEU A 539 2.07 22.81 -10.61
CA LEU A 539 2.66 23.55 -11.71
C LEU A 539 2.08 24.99 -11.83
N PRO A 540 0.74 25.21 -11.85
CA PRO A 540 0.19 26.56 -11.86
C PRO A 540 0.60 27.40 -10.65
N GLU A 541 0.62 26.79 -9.45
CA GLU A 541 1.07 27.46 -8.24
C GLU A 541 2.55 27.85 -8.28
N ALA A 542 3.41 26.95 -8.80
CA ALA A 542 4.82 27.23 -8.98
C ALA A 542 5.04 28.42 -9.92
N MET A 543 4.27 28.52 -11.00
CA MET A 543 4.33 29.66 -11.93
C MET A 543 3.96 30.98 -11.23
N VAL A 544 2.96 30.99 -10.36
CA VAL A 544 2.62 32.18 -9.56
C VAL A 544 3.74 32.52 -8.59
N ASN A 545 4.28 31.54 -7.87
CA ASN A 545 5.37 31.74 -6.92
C ASN A 545 6.61 32.30 -7.61
N ILE A 546 6.99 31.78 -8.79
CA ILE A 546 8.12 32.28 -9.60
C ILE A 546 7.87 33.73 -10.00
N ALA A 547 6.65 34.06 -10.48
CA ALA A 547 6.32 35.40 -10.95
C ALA A 547 6.29 36.45 -9.82
N MET A 548 5.96 36.04 -8.59
CA MET A 548 5.78 36.95 -7.46
C MET A 548 7.00 37.00 -6.52
N THR A 549 7.98 36.12 -6.66
CA THR A 549 9.16 36.07 -5.80
C THR A 549 10.36 36.76 -6.43
N LYS A 550 11.14 37.48 -5.61
CA LYS A 550 12.38 38.17 -6.07
C LYS A 550 13.49 37.22 -6.53
N HIS A 551 13.45 35.97 -6.07
CA HIS A 551 14.40 34.90 -6.42
C HIS A 551 13.71 33.81 -7.25
N GLY A 552 13.05 34.19 -8.33
CA GLY A 552 12.27 33.32 -9.20
C GLY A 552 13.02 32.08 -9.70
N ASP A 553 14.31 32.19 -9.99
CA ASP A 553 15.13 31.09 -10.51
C ASP A 553 15.34 29.98 -9.45
N GLU A 554 15.58 30.36 -8.20
CA GLU A 554 15.76 29.38 -7.10
C GLU A 554 14.43 28.68 -6.77
N GLU A 555 13.33 29.45 -6.68
CA GLU A 555 11.99 28.88 -6.49
C GLU A 555 11.57 28.01 -7.68
N ALA A 556 11.91 28.38 -8.90
CA ALA A 556 11.70 27.55 -10.10
C ALA A 556 12.44 26.21 -9.96
N ALA A 557 13.71 26.23 -9.62
CA ALA A 557 14.50 25.01 -9.45
C ALA A 557 13.91 24.08 -8.39
N LYS A 558 13.52 24.62 -7.21
CA LYS A 558 12.89 23.87 -6.12
C LYS A 558 11.54 23.27 -6.54
N ALA A 559 10.68 24.07 -7.18
CA ALA A 559 9.36 23.65 -7.62
C ALA A 559 9.43 22.57 -8.72
N PHE A 560 10.21 22.81 -9.75
CA PHE A 560 10.38 21.85 -10.86
C PHE A 560 11.04 20.57 -10.41
N ARG A 561 12.03 20.64 -9.53
CA ARG A 561 12.64 19.45 -8.93
C ARG A 561 11.60 18.64 -8.17
N GLN A 562 10.81 19.28 -7.29
CA GLN A 562 9.79 18.60 -6.51
C GLN A 562 8.70 17.96 -7.39
N ILE A 563 8.28 18.65 -8.44
CA ILE A 563 7.32 18.13 -9.41
C ILE A 563 7.92 16.95 -10.17
N ALA A 564 9.15 17.07 -10.66
CA ALA A 564 9.84 16.01 -11.41
C ALA A 564 10.05 14.74 -10.55
N VAL A 565 10.51 14.89 -9.32
CA VAL A 565 10.71 13.79 -8.37
C VAL A 565 9.42 13.01 -8.11
N ASN A 566 8.28 13.67 -8.11
CA ASN A 566 6.98 13.03 -7.86
C ASN A 566 6.28 12.53 -9.13
N LEU A 567 6.54 13.13 -10.29
CA LEU A 567 5.93 12.71 -11.56
C LEU A 567 6.74 11.63 -12.28
N VAL A 568 8.05 11.60 -12.13
CA VAL A 568 8.88 10.64 -12.88
C VAL A 568 9.35 9.52 -11.96
N PRO A 569 8.77 8.30 -12.08
CA PRO A 569 9.26 7.15 -11.34
C PRO A 569 10.74 6.93 -11.67
N GLY A 570 11.59 6.92 -10.66
CA GLY A 570 13.01 6.69 -10.82
C GLY A 570 13.92 7.92 -10.85
N LEU A 571 13.41 9.13 -10.96
CA LEU A 571 14.19 10.36 -10.70
C LEU A 571 14.43 10.58 -9.20
N SER A 572 13.56 10.06 -8.36
CA SER A 572 13.81 10.02 -6.93
C SER A 572 14.65 8.79 -6.59
N SER A 573 15.43 8.88 -5.53
CA SER A 573 16.04 7.76 -4.81
C SER A 573 15.02 6.66 -4.38
N MET A 574 13.76 6.75 -4.85
CA MET A 574 12.71 5.75 -4.70
C MET A 574 13.03 4.44 -5.43
N MET A 575 14.00 4.41 -6.35
CA MET A 575 14.46 3.16 -6.99
C MET A 575 15.29 2.25 -6.08
N MET A 576 15.57 2.66 -4.85
CA MET A 576 16.25 1.79 -3.89
C MET A 576 15.27 0.82 -3.23
N PRO A 577 15.66 -0.47 -3.08
CA PRO A 577 14.91 -1.41 -2.26
C PRO A 577 14.71 -0.91 -0.84
N GLN A 578 13.48 -1.05 -0.32
CA GLN A 578 13.14 -0.56 1.02
C GLN A 578 13.98 -1.22 2.13
N ALA A 579 14.52 -2.40 1.88
CA ALA A 579 15.38 -3.09 2.82
C ALA A 579 16.66 -2.31 3.17
N ILE A 580 17.21 -1.54 2.23
CA ILE A 580 18.49 -0.85 2.41
C ILE A 580 18.34 0.68 2.47
N LYS A 581 17.29 1.24 1.85
CA LYS A 581 17.10 2.68 1.71
C LYS A 581 17.22 3.45 3.03
N PRO A 582 16.46 3.15 4.11
CA PRO A 582 16.52 3.92 5.35
C PRO A 582 17.92 3.86 6.01
N ALA A 583 18.59 2.73 5.91
CA ALA A 583 19.92 2.58 6.45
C ALA A 583 20.97 3.43 5.70
N ILE A 584 20.90 3.46 4.36
CA ILE A 584 21.78 4.28 3.52
C ILE A 584 21.52 5.78 3.78
N GLU A 585 20.25 6.20 3.88
CA GLU A 585 19.90 7.58 4.18
C GLU A 585 20.45 8.04 5.54
N VAL A 586 20.34 7.17 6.57
CA VAL A 586 20.91 7.46 7.89
C VAL A 586 22.43 7.50 7.87
N ALA A 587 23.08 6.60 7.14
CA ALA A 587 24.52 6.61 6.97
C ALA A 587 25.02 7.85 6.24
N ALA A 588 24.30 8.27 5.19
CA ALA A 588 24.58 9.49 4.45
C ALA A 588 24.19 10.76 5.23
N GLY A 589 23.40 10.64 6.30
CA GLY A 589 22.87 11.79 7.04
C GLY A 589 21.85 12.61 6.23
N HIS A 590 21.31 12.06 5.13
CA HIS A 590 20.53 12.79 4.15
C HIS A 590 19.29 11.99 3.72
N SER A 591 18.13 12.64 3.72
CA SER A 591 16.86 12.10 3.20
C SER A 591 16.78 12.34 1.72
N PHE A 592 16.78 11.28 0.94
CA PHE A 592 16.72 11.39 -0.51
C PHE A 592 15.36 11.83 -1.04
N TYR A 593 14.28 11.49 -0.35
CA TYR A 593 12.93 11.90 -0.76
C TYR A 593 12.71 13.41 -0.64
N GLY A 594 13.08 13.98 0.52
CA GLY A 594 12.92 15.42 0.77
C GLY A 594 14.13 16.25 0.34
N ASP A 595 15.19 15.61 -0.16
CA ASP A 595 16.47 16.23 -0.48
C ASP A 595 16.96 17.18 0.60
N ARG A 596 17.00 16.67 1.83
CA ARG A 596 17.36 17.46 3.01
C ARG A 596 18.15 16.63 4.00
N PRO A 597 19.01 17.26 4.82
CA PRO A 597 19.65 16.57 5.92
C PRO A 597 18.65 15.96 6.88
N ILE A 598 18.94 14.78 7.41
CA ILE A 598 18.12 14.13 8.46
C ILE A 598 18.19 14.93 9.75
N GLU A 599 19.38 15.41 10.07
CA GLU A 599 19.67 16.31 11.18
C GLU A 599 19.92 17.70 10.64
N SER A 600 19.25 18.71 11.18
CA SER A 600 19.53 20.12 10.84
C SER A 600 20.96 20.51 11.23
N ALA A 601 21.51 21.55 10.60
CA ALA A 601 22.84 22.06 10.93
C ALA A 601 23.00 22.35 12.44
N ARG A 602 21.93 22.83 13.08
CA ARG A 602 21.88 23.04 14.52
C ARG A 602 22.00 21.75 15.33
N GLU A 603 21.28 20.70 14.92
CA GLU A 603 21.33 19.39 15.59
C GLU A 603 22.71 18.75 15.44
N GLN A 604 23.36 18.91 14.29
CA GLN A 604 24.71 18.40 14.02
C GLN A 604 25.80 19.03 14.94
N MET A 605 25.58 20.23 15.46
CA MET A 605 26.47 20.90 16.42
C MET A 605 26.37 20.34 17.85
N MET A 606 25.40 19.46 18.11
CA MET A 606 25.18 18.87 19.44
C MET A 606 25.79 17.47 19.51
N GLU A 607 26.07 17.03 20.75
CA GLU A 607 26.43 15.63 20.98
C GLU A 607 25.39 14.67 20.39
N PRO A 608 25.79 13.53 19.81
CA PRO A 608 24.86 12.64 19.12
C PRO A 608 23.59 12.31 19.90
N PHE A 609 23.71 11.91 21.17
CA PHE A 609 22.58 11.55 22.03
C PHE A 609 21.68 12.75 22.38
N ALA A 610 22.16 13.97 22.23
CA ALA A 610 21.40 15.20 22.50
C ALA A 610 20.67 15.74 21.26
N ARG A 611 20.81 15.10 20.08
CA ARG A 611 20.14 15.48 18.83
C ARG A 611 18.73 14.95 18.79
N TYR A 612 17.81 15.67 19.46
CA TYR A 612 16.38 15.32 19.49
C TYR A 612 15.51 16.58 19.45
N ARG A 613 14.27 16.39 19.02
CA ARG A 613 13.23 17.40 18.86
C ARG A 613 12.16 17.25 19.94
N ASP A 614 11.24 18.21 20.00
CA ASP A 614 10.13 18.19 20.97
C ASP A 614 9.19 16.99 20.79
N ASP A 615 9.06 16.51 19.55
CA ASP A 615 8.24 15.37 19.18
C ASP A 615 8.97 14.01 19.27
N THR A 616 10.29 14.03 19.55
CA THR A 616 11.09 12.80 19.67
C THR A 616 10.64 11.98 20.89
N SER A 617 10.43 10.68 20.67
CA SER A 617 9.99 9.73 21.69
C SER A 617 11.04 9.51 22.78
N GLU A 618 10.60 9.26 24.01
CA GLU A 618 11.51 8.97 25.12
C GLU A 618 12.29 7.67 24.90
N ALA A 619 11.69 6.70 24.25
CA ALA A 619 12.39 5.46 23.87
C ALA A 619 13.58 5.74 22.97
N ALA A 620 13.43 6.60 21.95
CA ALA A 620 14.54 6.99 21.08
C ALA A 620 15.62 7.77 21.83
N LYS A 621 15.23 8.66 22.76
CA LYS A 621 16.17 9.41 23.61
C LYS A 621 16.95 8.47 24.54
N LEU A 622 16.27 7.49 25.14
CA LEU A 622 16.92 6.50 26.02
C LEU A 622 17.93 5.66 25.23
N VAL A 623 17.54 5.11 24.09
CA VAL A 623 18.42 4.33 23.23
C VAL A 623 19.58 5.19 22.74
N GLY A 624 19.29 6.43 22.32
CA GLY A 624 20.31 7.39 21.89
C GLY A 624 21.37 7.66 22.98
N LYS A 625 20.93 7.83 24.23
CA LYS A 625 21.82 8.00 25.38
C LYS A 625 22.64 6.75 25.70
N MET A 626 22.02 5.56 25.60
CA MET A 626 22.72 4.28 25.89
C MET A 626 23.84 3.97 24.87
N PHE A 627 23.61 4.28 23.60
CA PHE A 627 24.51 3.90 22.52
C PHE A 627 25.27 5.09 21.90
N ASN A 628 25.10 6.30 22.43
CA ASN A 628 25.63 7.55 21.87
C ASN A 628 25.25 7.76 20.40
N ILE A 629 23.97 7.48 20.07
CA ILE A 629 23.42 7.61 18.73
C ILE A 629 22.37 8.73 18.73
N SER A 630 22.21 9.41 17.61
CA SER A 630 21.20 10.46 17.44
C SER A 630 19.77 9.89 17.51
N PRO A 631 18.94 10.34 18.47
CA PRO A 631 17.54 9.97 18.55
C PRO A 631 16.74 10.30 17.28
N VAL A 632 17.08 11.40 16.58
CA VAL A 632 16.47 11.77 15.29
C VAL A 632 16.76 10.70 14.23
N LYS A 633 17.98 10.17 14.17
CA LYS A 633 18.35 9.09 13.25
C LYS A 633 17.66 7.77 13.59
N ILE A 634 17.48 7.47 14.89
CA ILE A 634 16.75 6.28 15.35
C ILE A 634 15.29 6.35 14.87
N GLU A 635 14.63 7.48 15.11
CA GLU A 635 13.24 7.66 14.64
C GLU A 635 13.11 7.68 13.12
N TYR A 636 14.14 8.20 12.43
CA TYR A 636 14.18 8.17 10.98
C TYR A 636 14.20 6.72 10.44
N LEU A 637 15.02 5.85 11.04
CA LEU A 637 15.05 4.42 10.70
C LEU A 637 13.70 3.74 10.95
N ILE A 638 13.12 3.96 12.13
CA ILE A 638 11.82 3.38 12.48
C ILE A 638 10.74 3.88 11.51
N ARG A 639 10.68 5.17 11.24
CA ARG A 639 9.76 5.75 10.26
C ARG A 639 10.01 5.20 8.86
N GLY A 640 11.26 5.01 8.48
CA GLY A 640 11.65 4.45 7.20
C GLY A 640 11.09 3.04 6.98
N TYR A 641 11.17 2.18 7.98
CA TYR A 641 10.69 0.79 7.86
C TYR A 641 9.21 0.59 8.19
N THR A 642 8.62 1.43 9.03
CA THR A 642 7.26 1.22 9.57
C THR A 642 6.30 2.39 9.31
N GLY A 643 6.76 3.42 8.61
CA GLY A 643 5.97 4.63 8.40
C GLY A 643 5.69 5.41 9.69
N SER A 644 4.81 6.39 9.61
CA SER A 644 4.43 7.21 10.75
C SER A 644 3.65 6.46 11.83
N LEU A 645 2.96 5.37 11.48
CA LEU A 645 2.24 4.54 12.45
C LEU A 645 3.21 3.84 13.41
N GLY A 646 4.33 3.30 12.91
CA GLY A 646 5.34 2.69 13.77
C GLY A 646 5.97 3.69 14.73
N LEU A 647 6.18 4.93 14.27
CA LEU A 647 6.64 6.01 15.16
C LEU A 647 5.59 6.35 16.23
N THR A 648 4.31 6.39 15.86
CA THR A 648 3.21 6.58 16.81
C THR A 648 3.16 5.46 17.87
N MET A 649 3.37 4.21 17.44
CA MET A 649 3.45 3.07 18.37
C MET A 649 4.65 3.19 19.32
N LEU A 650 5.81 3.62 18.80
CA LEU A 650 6.98 3.88 19.63
C LEU A 650 6.71 4.99 20.66
N GLN A 651 6.05 6.07 20.25
CA GLN A 651 5.65 7.14 21.16
C GLN A 651 4.65 6.65 22.21
N ALA A 652 3.69 5.78 21.84
CA ALA A 652 2.75 5.19 22.78
C ALA A 652 3.44 4.28 23.81
N LEU A 653 4.39 3.46 23.38
CA LEU A 653 5.22 2.66 24.29
C LEU A 653 6.04 3.53 25.25
N SER A 654 6.39 4.73 24.83
CA SER A 654 7.13 5.68 25.65
C SER A 654 6.33 6.23 26.86
N PHE A 655 5.01 6.08 26.89
CA PHE A 655 4.21 6.48 28.06
C PHE A 655 4.53 5.68 29.32
N GLY A 656 5.08 4.47 29.18
CA GLY A 656 5.50 3.63 30.30
C GLY A 656 6.96 3.87 30.76
N ILE A 657 7.71 4.73 30.05
CA ILE A 657 9.11 5.00 30.39
C ILE A 657 9.14 6.23 31.30
N PRO A 658 9.73 6.15 32.51
CA PRO A 658 9.91 7.32 33.36
C PRO A 658 10.65 8.40 32.60
N THR A 659 10.03 9.56 32.48
CA THR A 659 10.66 10.71 31.83
C THR A 659 11.56 11.43 32.83
N ALA A 660 12.70 11.91 32.35
CA ALA A 660 13.57 12.77 33.18
C ALA A 660 12.92 14.13 33.50
N ASP A 661 11.81 14.42 32.84
CA ASP A 661 11.04 15.65 33.01
C ASP A 661 9.55 15.31 33.16
N PRO A 662 9.05 15.17 34.42
CA PRO A 662 7.66 14.82 34.69
C PRO A 662 6.68 15.96 34.33
N GLU A 663 7.14 17.16 34.14
CA GLU A 663 6.34 18.36 33.82
C GLU A 663 6.63 18.89 32.40
N LYS A 664 6.53 18.04 31.40
CA LYS A 664 6.70 18.47 30.01
C LYS A 664 5.67 19.49 29.59
N ALA A 665 6.13 20.45 28.79
CA ALA A 665 5.22 21.36 28.07
C ALA A 665 4.19 20.60 27.25
N THR A 666 2.97 21.09 27.18
CA THR A 666 1.92 20.53 26.30
C THR A 666 2.40 20.46 24.85
N LYS A 667 2.02 19.40 24.12
CA LYS A 667 2.41 19.26 22.73
C LYS A 667 1.55 20.17 21.85
N ARG A 668 2.16 20.71 20.80
CA ARG A 668 1.42 21.39 19.73
C ARG A 668 0.52 20.40 18.99
N LEU A 669 -0.57 20.91 18.41
CA LEU A 669 -1.50 20.10 17.61
C LEU A 669 -0.80 19.35 16.47
N ALA A 670 0.12 20.03 15.76
CA ALA A 670 0.93 19.44 14.71
C ALA A 670 1.93 18.37 15.20
N ALA A 671 2.31 18.39 16.49
CA ALA A 671 3.18 17.40 17.12
C ALA A 671 2.41 16.28 17.85
N THR A 672 1.07 16.32 17.80
CA THR A 672 0.23 15.31 18.44
C THR A 672 0.37 13.98 17.71
N PRO A 673 0.64 12.88 18.42
CA PRO A 673 0.64 11.55 17.82
C PRO A 673 -0.69 11.27 17.10
N VAL A 674 -0.64 10.53 16.02
CA VAL A 674 -1.77 10.14 15.15
C VAL A 674 -2.33 11.28 14.29
N ILE A 675 -2.76 12.40 14.85
CA ILE A 675 -3.47 13.45 14.10
C ILE A 675 -2.58 14.59 13.62
N GLY A 676 -1.40 14.77 14.20
CA GLY A 676 -0.49 15.89 13.86
C GLY A 676 -0.14 15.98 12.39
N GLY A 677 -0.10 14.84 11.69
CA GLY A 677 0.15 14.80 10.25
C GLY A 677 -0.93 15.48 9.37
N LEU A 678 -2.13 15.75 9.91
CA LEU A 678 -3.18 16.50 9.21
C LEU A 678 -2.97 18.00 9.24
N PHE A 679 -2.16 18.51 10.17
CA PHE A 679 -2.00 19.93 10.39
C PHE A 679 -0.66 20.46 9.86
N GLN A 680 -0.67 21.69 9.40
CA GLN A 680 0.52 22.43 9.02
C GLN A 680 0.85 23.41 10.14
N PRO A 681 2.03 23.33 10.77
CA PRO A 681 2.45 24.34 11.72
C PRO A 681 2.72 25.66 10.99
N VAL A 682 2.41 26.78 11.60
CA VAL A 682 2.66 28.13 11.06
C VAL A 682 4.17 28.34 10.89
N ASP A 683 4.93 27.89 11.84
CA ASP A 683 6.38 27.87 11.77
C ASP A 683 6.87 26.43 11.64
N ALA A 684 7.15 25.99 10.46
CA ALA A 684 7.74 24.68 10.23
C ALA A 684 9.19 24.54 10.76
N GLY A 685 9.75 25.57 11.42
CA GLY A 685 11.17 25.64 11.80
C GLY A 685 12.09 25.81 10.58
N GLY A 686 11.52 25.78 9.39
CA GLY A 686 12.26 25.78 8.13
C GLY A 686 13.11 27.04 7.95
N ILE A 687 12.63 28.20 8.41
CA ILE A 687 13.39 29.44 8.28
C ILE A 687 14.64 29.46 9.19
N ILE A 688 14.51 28.90 10.39
CA ILE A 688 15.64 28.80 11.33
C ILE A 688 16.68 27.85 10.75
N ASP A 689 16.25 26.67 10.31
CA ASP A 689 17.13 25.66 9.75
C ASP A 689 17.77 26.13 8.43
N ALA A 690 17.01 26.77 7.53
CA ALA A 690 17.54 27.37 6.32
C ALA A 690 18.55 28.49 6.59
N THR A 691 18.36 29.26 7.65
CA THR A 691 19.34 30.28 8.07
C THR A 691 20.61 29.64 8.62
N TYR A 692 20.50 28.57 9.41
CA TYR A 692 21.66 27.80 9.87
C TYR A 692 22.42 27.16 8.69
N ASP A 693 21.74 26.59 7.73
CA ASP A 693 22.36 25.96 6.54
C ASP A 693 23.13 27.03 5.74
N ARG A 694 22.53 28.19 5.54
CA ARG A 694 23.20 29.31 4.86
C ARG A 694 24.41 29.85 5.65
N MET A 695 24.30 29.91 6.99
CA MET A 695 25.43 30.30 7.83
C MET A 695 26.58 29.31 7.76
N LYS A 696 26.28 28.03 7.70
CA LYS A 696 27.28 26.98 7.54
C LYS A 696 27.98 27.09 6.20
N GLU A 697 27.24 27.32 5.12
CA GLU A 697 27.81 27.58 3.79
C GLU A 697 28.75 28.79 3.81
N VAL A 698 28.33 29.91 4.40
CA VAL A 698 29.16 31.12 4.59
C VAL A 698 30.43 30.83 5.38
N GLN A 699 30.32 29.98 6.41
CA GLN A 699 31.50 29.57 7.19
C GLN A 699 32.47 28.70 6.36
N GLU A 700 31.94 27.74 5.56
CA GLU A 700 32.74 26.88 4.70
C GLU A 700 33.46 27.71 3.61
N ILE A 701 32.76 28.66 2.98
CA ILE A 701 33.34 29.59 2.00
C ILE A 701 34.48 30.43 2.68
N THR A 702 34.20 30.96 3.85
CA THR A 702 35.17 31.78 4.59
C THR A 702 36.39 30.95 5.01
N LYS A 703 36.17 29.69 5.41
CA LYS A 703 37.25 28.78 5.76
C LYS A 703 38.11 28.47 4.54
N THR A 704 37.48 28.16 3.40
CA THR A 704 38.20 27.90 2.13
C THR A 704 39.05 29.09 1.74
N TYR A 705 38.52 30.29 1.84
CA TYR A 705 39.28 31.54 1.58
C TYR A 705 40.49 31.67 2.52
N LYS A 706 40.33 31.45 3.81
CA LYS A 706 41.42 31.48 4.82
C LYS A 706 42.49 30.41 4.53
N ASP A 707 42.05 29.17 4.20
CA ASP A 707 42.93 28.06 3.88
C ASP A 707 43.80 28.37 2.64
N LEU A 708 43.22 29.06 1.64
CA LEU A 708 43.96 29.51 0.44
C LEU A 708 45.03 30.56 0.81
N LEU A 709 44.70 31.52 1.71
CA LEU A 709 45.66 32.51 2.20
C LEU A 709 46.80 31.87 3.02
N GLU A 710 46.47 30.94 3.93
CA GLU A 710 47.44 30.22 4.75
C GLU A 710 48.41 29.38 3.90
N LYS A 711 47.93 28.82 2.78
CA LYS A 711 48.75 28.06 1.82
C LYS A 711 49.51 28.96 0.84
N ASN A 712 49.52 30.31 1.05
CA ASN A 712 50.16 31.29 0.21
C ASN A 712 49.71 31.30 -1.26
N LYS A 713 48.49 30.87 -1.55
CA LYS A 713 47.86 30.84 -2.87
C LYS A 713 47.10 32.15 -3.13
N ILE A 714 47.84 33.27 -3.10
CA ILE A 714 47.24 34.62 -3.12
C ILE A 714 46.35 34.87 -4.32
N LYS A 715 46.77 34.40 -5.54
CA LYS A 715 45.99 34.62 -6.76
C LYS A 715 44.68 33.83 -6.74
N GLU A 716 44.70 32.57 -6.26
CA GLU A 716 43.50 31.73 -6.13
C GLU A 716 42.58 32.30 -5.05
N ALA A 717 43.12 32.78 -3.93
CA ALA A 717 42.37 33.43 -2.89
C ALA A 717 41.65 34.69 -3.35
N ALA A 718 42.36 35.55 -4.18
CA ALA A 718 41.77 36.74 -4.73
C ALA A 718 40.60 36.44 -5.68
N ALA A 719 40.76 35.48 -6.60
CA ALA A 719 39.69 35.06 -7.49
C ALA A 719 38.49 34.46 -6.74
N TYR A 720 38.78 33.64 -5.74
CA TYR A 720 37.74 33.03 -4.86
C TYR A 720 36.99 34.08 -4.02
N ALA A 721 37.72 35.08 -3.55
CA ALA A 721 37.13 36.20 -2.81
C ALA A 721 36.27 37.10 -3.70
N GLU A 722 36.64 37.29 -4.96
CA GLU A 722 35.85 38.06 -5.92
C GLU A 722 34.51 37.33 -6.23
N GLU A 723 34.57 36.02 -6.42
CA GLU A 723 33.40 35.19 -6.66
C GLU A 723 32.44 35.14 -5.45
N HIS A 724 33.02 35.11 -4.23
CA HIS A 724 32.25 34.93 -2.97
C HIS A 724 32.28 36.18 -2.05
N ILE A 725 32.44 37.37 -2.60
CA ILE A 725 32.67 38.62 -1.82
C ILE A 725 31.55 38.87 -0.81
N ASN A 726 30.30 38.61 -1.19
CA ASN A 726 29.12 38.79 -0.32
C ASN A 726 29.12 37.82 0.84
N ASP A 727 29.46 36.57 0.57
CA ASP A 727 29.46 35.49 1.56
C ASP A 727 30.58 35.69 2.59
N ILE A 728 31.77 36.10 2.14
CA ILE A 728 32.89 36.41 3.01
C ILE A 728 32.55 37.61 3.92
N ALA A 729 31.90 38.65 3.38
CA ALA A 729 31.45 39.78 4.14
C ALA A 729 30.40 39.41 5.20
N LEU A 730 29.59 38.41 4.94
CA LEU A 730 28.56 37.89 5.87
C LEU A 730 29.12 37.01 6.99
N SER A 731 30.39 36.64 6.95
CA SER A 731 30.99 35.74 7.95
C SER A 731 30.94 36.31 9.37
N ALA A 732 31.06 37.65 9.51
CA ALA A 732 30.93 38.33 10.80
C ALA A 732 29.50 38.23 11.40
N PHE A 733 28.49 38.13 10.53
CA PHE A 733 27.10 37.93 10.96
C PHE A 733 26.83 36.48 11.39
N ALA A 734 27.49 35.49 10.77
CA ALA A 734 27.33 34.10 11.16
C ALA A 734 27.67 33.89 12.65
N GLY A 735 28.78 34.38 13.10
CA GLY A 735 29.17 34.30 14.52
C GLY A 735 28.27 35.06 15.49
N ARG A 736 27.63 36.14 15.04
CA ARG A 736 26.61 36.87 15.85
C ARG A 736 25.31 36.09 15.91
N PHE A 737 24.88 35.50 14.78
CA PHE A 737 23.68 34.68 14.73
C PHE A 737 23.79 33.46 15.65
N GLU A 738 24.90 32.73 15.59
CA GLU A 738 25.14 31.56 16.45
C GLU A 738 25.10 31.92 17.93
N ARG A 739 25.74 33.02 18.32
CA ARG A 739 25.72 33.48 19.71
C ARG A 739 24.32 33.86 20.19
N ALA A 740 23.56 34.59 19.38
CA ALA A 740 22.19 34.95 19.71
C ALA A 740 21.27 33.71 19.84
N MET A 741 21.37 32.79 18.88
CA MET A 741 20.65 31.53 18.93
C MET A 741 21.07 30.66 20.12
N GLY A 742 22.36 30.69 20.50
CA GLY A 742 22.88 29.99 21.68
C GLY A 742 22.25 30.50 22.96
N VAL A 743 22.12 31.85 23.11
CA VAL A 743 21.46 32.47 24.28
C VAL A 743 19.99 32.05 24.37
N LEU A 744 19.26 32.12 23.27
CA LEU A 744 17.85 31.68 23.21
C LEU A 744 17.71 30.18 23.51
N THR A 745 18.61 29.34 23.02
CA THR A 745 18.62 27.89 23.31
C THR A 745 18.93 27.61 24.78
N LYS A 746 19.83 28.38 25.40
CA LYS A 746 20.07 28.28 26.84
C LYS A 746 18.81 28.63 27.65
N ARG A 747 18.09 29.65 27.21
CA ARG A 747 16.82 30.07 27.84
C ARG A 747 15.74 29.00 27.68
N GLU A 748 15.62 28.37 26.49
CA GLU A 748 14.74 27.20 26.31
C GLU A 748 15.02 26.08 27.33
N ARG A 749 16.31 25.75 27.55
CA ARG A 749 16.70 24.72 28.53
C ARG A 749 16.29 25.11 29.95
N GLN A 750 16.46 26.36 30.32
CA GLN A 750 16.04 26.87 31.63
C GLN A 750 14.53 26.72 31.83
N ILE A 751 13.72 27.07 30.82
CA ILE A 751 12.26 26.92 30.90
C ILE A 751 11.86 25.45 30.97
N ARG A 752 12.47 24.59 30.18
CA ARG A 752 12.19 23.14 30.23
C ARG A 752 12.47 22.54 31.61
N ASN A 753 13.51 23.00 32.28
CA ASN A 753 13.95 22.52 33.59
C ASN A 753 13.37 23.34 34.75
N SER A 754 12.45 24.25 34.52
CA SER A 754 11.79 25.02 35.59
C SER A 754 10.62 24.26 36.20
N ASP A 755 10.14 24.71 37.34
CA ASP A 755 8.96 24.15 38.02
C ASP A 755 7.62 24.71 37.52
N LEU A 756 7.62 25.36 36.34
CA LEU A 756 6.42 25.92 35.74
C LEU A 756 5.47 24.82 35.28
N SER A 757 4.16 25.08 35.25
CA SER A 757 3.17 24.17 34.73
C SER A 757 3.36 23.87 33.23
N PRO A 758 2.96 22.70 32.73
CA PRO A 758 3.11 22.35 31.33
C PRO A 758 2.56 23.38 30.32
N PRO A 759 1.40 24.00 30.52
CA PRO A 759 0.91 25.07 29.64
C PRO A 759 1.78 26.32 29.67
N GLU A 760 2.25 26.76 30.86
CA GLU A 760 3.14 27.92 30.98
C GLU A 760 4.48 27.68 30.33
N LYS A 761 5.08 26.51 30.53
CA LYS A 761 6.28 26.09 29.79
C LYS A 761 6.05 26.20 28.29
N ARG A 762 4.90 25.70 27.80
CA ARG A 762 4.56 25.76 26.38
C ARG A 762 4.52 27.18 25.86
N LYS A 763 3.81 28.05 26.52
CA LYS A 763 3.71 29.47 26.16
C LYS A 763 5.08 30.14 26.06
N LEU A 764 5.92 30.00 27.07
CA LEU A 764 7.27 30.60 27.07
C LEU A 764 8.20 30.02 26.02
N LEU A 765 8.09 28.72 25.75
CA LEU A 765 8.85 28.06 24.67
C LEU A 765 8.41 28.55 23.29
N ASP A 766 7.12 28.82 23.10
CA ASP A 766 6.60 29.39 21.87
C ASP A 766 7.03 30.83 21.67
N GLU A 767 7.04 31.63 22.72
CA GLU A 767 7.61 33.01 22.68
C GLU A 767 9.09 32.99 22.25
N ILE A 768 9.92 32.13 22.85
CA ILE A 768 11.32 31.99 22.44
C ILE A 768 11.45 31.56 21.01
N ARG A 769 10.61 30.65 20.58
CA ARG A 769 10.60 30.18 19.20
C ARG A 769 10.24 31.28 18.22
N GLN A 770 9.24 32.10 18.53
CA GLN A 770 8.89 33.27 17.72
C GLN A 770 10.05 34.27 17.67
N LEU A 771 10.76 34.48 18.77
CA LEU A 771 11.96 35.33 18.79
C LEU A 771 13.06 34.74 17.88
N LYS A 772 13.28 33.45 17.91
CA LYS A 772 14.24 32.78 17.01
C LYS A 772 13.85 32.94 15.55
N ILE A 773 12.58 32.77 15.22
CA ILE A 773 12.06 32.95 13.85
C ILE A 773 12.26 34.39 13.40
N LYS A 774 11.79 35.34 14.21
CA LYS A 774 11.93 36.77 13.90
C LYS A 774 13.39 37.18 13.67
N TYR A 775 14.29 36.63 14.48
CA TYR A 775 15.72 36.93 14.35
C TYR A 775 16.29 36.24 13.08
N ALA A 776 15.93 34.99 12.79
CA ALA A 776 16.35 34.30 11.60
C ALA A 776 15.82 35.00 10.32
N THR A 777 14.56 35.44 10.32
CA THR A 777 13.96 36.22 9.23
C THR A 777 14.71 37.53 8.99
N SER A 778 14.97 38.32 10.05
CA SER A 778 15.68 39.57 9.89
C SER A 778 17.12 39.40 9.41
N VAL A 779 17.77 38.31 9.80
CA VAL A 779 19.11 37.98 9.29
C VAL A 779 19.03 37.62 7.81
N ARG A 780 18.04 36.81 7.43
CA ARG A 780 17.83 36.41 6.01
C ARG A 780 17.47 37.61 5.12
N GLU A 781 16.59 38.50 5.58
CA GLU A 781 16.28 39.75 4.86
C GLU A 781 17.53 40.67 4.73
N GLY A 782 18.45 40.59 5.68
CA GLY A 782 19.73 41.29 5.59
C GLY A 782 20.65 40.71 4.50
N PHE A 783 20.54 39.39 4.24
CA PHE A 783 21.25 38.75 3.12
C PHE A 783 20.67 39.14 1.77
N ASP A 784 19.35 39.26 1.67
CA ASP A 784 18.65 39.60 0.44
C ASP A 784 18.81 41.08 0.04
N LYS A 785 19.15 41.95 0.98
CA LYS A 785 19.58 43.33 0.70
C LYS A 785 21.03 43.27 0.23
N LYS A 786 21.24 43.09 -1.09
CA LYS A 786 22.56 43.23 -1.73
C LYS A 786 23.24 44.46 -1.11
N VAL A 787 24.38 44.25 -0.49
CA VAL A 787 25.33 45.35 -0.26
C VAL A 787 25.73 45.79 -1.67
N SER A 788 25.14 46.88 -2.15
CA SER A 788 25.59 47.48 -3.41
C SER A 788 27.08 47.69 -3.27
N PRO A 789 27.90 47.22 -4.20
CA PRO A 789 29.32 47.50 -4.16
C PRO A 789 29.46 49.03 -4.10
N VAL A 790 30.07 49.52 -3.04
CA VAL A 790 30.50 50.92 -2.94
C VAL A 790 31.47 51.07 -4.10
N SER A 791 31.03 51.78 -5.15
CA SER A 791 31.90 52.18 -6.25
C SER A 791 33.11 52.89 -5.68
N PRO A 792 34.32 52.58 -6.16
CA PRO A 792 35.54 53.11 -5.65
C PRO A 792 35.64 54.66 -5.77
#